data_8a55c7ec81478f461216943462650fe3
#
_entry.id   8a55c7ec81478f461216943462650fe3
#
_cell.length_a   1.000
_cell.length_b   1.000
_cell.length_c   1.000
_cell.angle_alpha   90.00
_cell.angle_beta   90.00
_cell.angle_gamma   90.00
#
_symmetry.space_group_name_H-M   'P 1'
#
loop_
_entity.id
_entity.type
_entity.pdbx_description
1 polymer ?
#
loop_
_entity_poly.entity_id
_entity_poly.type
_entity_poly.pdbx_seq_one_letter_code
_entity_poly.pdbx_strand_id
1 'polypeptide(L)'
;MSAINSIISVISVCILPFALILFTKALFVAREELQYCVTSTAAAVIGMIPEGLVLLTSIALAVSSIRLAKRQTLCQDLYCVESLARVDVLCLDKTGTITTGKMQVSGVKLLDEAYPAESALAALAGAMGPENQTMAAIAERFPDGTGACIKKEPFSSARKWSGAQVEGFGTLILGAPSFVLPPEEYAELSGECSEYSGKGQRVLLLAHSEEPLPGKALPGGLSPKALVILSDEIRDSAPETLHYFREQGVTLKVISGDDPVTVSNVALKAGLPDAGKYVDASLLSDEDIPQAASEYAVFGRVTPARKLALVQALRAAGHKVAMTGDGVNDVLALREADCSVAMQSGSDAARCVSQLVLLDSDFSSMPLAVQEGRRCINNIQRSAALFLVKTIFSFLLAFMFMFAASAYPFQPIQLTLISALFIGAPSFLLALEPNHDRVQGSFIANVMKRALPGGLTVVLGIGALLVLQNVFSIPQERLSVMAVFNTAAVCFGVLIGVCRPFRKWHTAMIAAVAAAFCAASWLFGGLFYITPLNWREWLCLAVMIPASLVILYGLRLLLGKLLSRWSGGFPAASRLKKAAAVAVLSLSAVYALWFGTVFTDHMCVSSGAEPMFARQQPDGSWQGVLYRINNGTVLIFGQKGE
;
A
#
# COMPACT_ATOMS: atom_id res chain seq x y z
N MET A 1 -3.87 -1.04 4.45
CA MET A 1 -4.93 -0.58 5.41
C MET A 1 -6.17 -1.45 5.41
N SER A 2 -6.72 -1.90 4.28
CA SER A 2 -7.86 -2.83 4.26
C SER A 2 -7.64 -4.08 5.11
N ALA A 3 -6.41 -4.60 5.12
CA ALA A 3 -6.01 -5.75 5.92
C ALA A 3 -6.07 -5.50 7.44
N ILE A 4 -5.60 -4.35 7.91
CA ILE A 4 -5.66 -3.96 9.32
C ILE A 4 -7.11 -3.74 9.75
N ASN A 5 -7.90 -3.04 8.94
CA ASN A 5 -9.33 -2.83 9.18
C ASN A 5 -10.10 -4.15 9.24
N SER A 6 -9.71 -5.15 8.42
CA SER A 6 -10.30 -6.48 8.44
C SER A 6 -10.04 -7.20 9.77
N ILE A 7 -8.80 -7.16 10.25
CA ILE A 7 -8.43 -7.74 11.54
C ILE A 7 -9.22 -7.08 12.67
N ILE A 8 -9.27 -5.75 12.70
CA ILE A 8 -10.01 -4.99 13.72
C ILE A 8 -11.50 -5.33 13.68
N SER A 9 -12.09 -5.43 12.48
CA SER A 9 -13.51 -5.80 12.34
C SER A 9 -13.81 -7.21 12.87
N VAL A 10 -12.92 -8.18 12.65
CA VAL A 10 -13.06 -9.54 13.21
C VAL A 10 -12.99 -9.50 14.73
N ILE A 11 -11.98 -8.82 15.27
CA ILE A 11 -11.77 -8.69 16.71
C ILE A 11 -12.99 -8.03 17.37
N SER A 12 -13.53 -6.94 16.80
CA SER A 12 -14.68 -6.21 17.34
C SER A 12 -15.93 -7.08 17.47
N VAL A 13 -16.14 -8.02 16.55
CA VAL A 13 -17.26 -8.98 16.62
C VAL A 13 -17.06 -10.00 17.75
N CYS A 14 -15.80 -10.38 18.00
CA CYS A 14 -15.47 -11.42 18.98
C CYS A 14 -15.43 -10.89 20.42
N ILE A 15 -15.05 -9.64 20.65
CA ILE A 15 -14.78 -9.09 21.98
C ILE A 15 -15.98 -9.24 22.91
N LEU A 16 -17.17 -8.81 22.48
CA LEU A 16 -18.34 -8.74 23.34
C LEU A 16 -18.83 -10.12 23.82
N PRO A 17 -18.97 -11.14 22.97
CA PRO A 17 -19.27 -12.50 23.38
C PRO A 17 -18.20 -13.10 24.31
N PHE A 18 -16.91 -12.90 24.01
CA PHE A 18 -15.84 -13.43 24.85
C PHE A 18 -15.83 -12.77 26.23
N ALA A 19 -16.03 -11.44 26.29
CA ALA A 19 -16.12 -10.73 27.55
C ALA A 19 -17.29 -11.26 28.42
N LEU A 20 -18.46 -11.42 27.80
CA LEU A 20 -19.64 -11.94 28.52
C LEU A 20 -19.41 -13.36 29.03
N ILE A 21 -18.84 -14.24 28.23
CA ILE A 21 -18.56 -15.63 28.61
C ILE A 21 -17.53 -15.68 29.74
N LEU A 22 -16.41 -14.95 29.62
CA LEU A 22 -15.38 -14.96 30.68
C LEU A 22 -15.90 -14.38 32.00
N PHE A 23 -16.67 -13.28 31.92
CA PHE A 23 -17.26 -12.64 33.09
C PHE A 23 -18.27 -13.55 33.81
N THR A 24 -19.22 -14.12 33.06
CA THR A 24 -20.25 -15.01 33.64
C THR A 24 -19.63 -16.28 34.19
N LYS A 25 -18.61 -16.85 33.54
CA LYS A 25 -17.86 -17.97 34.05
C LYS A 25 -17.15 -17.63 35.37
N ALA A 26 -16.43 -16.50 35.42
CA ALA A 26 -15.70 -16.10 36.63
C ALA A 26 -16.66 -15.90 37.81
N LEU A 27 -17.81 -15.25 37.58
CA LEU A 27 -18.77 -14.90 38.59
C LEU A 27 -19.58 -16.14 39.08
N PHE A 28 -20.11 -16.94 38.15
CA PHE A 28 -21.08 -17.98 38.49
C PHE A 28 -20.45 -19.38 38.63
N VAL A 29 -19.38 -19.68 37.87
CA VAL A 29 -18.73 -21.00 37.87
C VAL A 29 -17.54 -21.02 38.83
N ALA A 30 -16.61 -20.07 38.70
CA ALA A 30 -15.43 -19.98 39.57
C ALA A 30 -15.74 -19.31 40.91
N ARG A 31 -16.90 -18.62 41.04
CA ARG A 31 -17.34 -17.91 42.24
C ARG A 31 -16.32 -16.93 42.81
N GLU A 32 -15.62 -16.28 41.92
CA GLU A 32 -14.65 -15.24 42.26
C GLU A 32 -15.36 -13.94 42.70
N GLU A 33 -14.65 -13.13 43.47
CA GLU A 33 -15.16 -11.81 43.85
C GLU A 33 -15.44 -10.94 42.63
N LEU A 34 -16.50 -10.12 42.69
CA LEU A 34 -16.94 -9.26 41.59
C LEU A 34 -15.80 -8.38 41.06
N GLN A 35 -14.98 -7.82 41.93
CA GLN A 35 -13.82 -7.01 41.57
C GLN A 35 -12.83 -7.81 40.71
N TYR A 36 -12.55 -9.06 41.09
CA TYR A 36 -11.69 -9.95 40.33
C TYR A 36 -12.30 -10.33 38.97
N CYS A 37 -13.60 -10.61 38.93
CA CYS A 37 -14.32 -10.93 37.69
C CYS A 37 -14.21 -9.79 36.67
N VAL A 38 -14.41 -8.54 37.13
CA VAL A 38 -14.29 -7.35 36.28
C VAL A 38 -12.86 -7.15 35.80
N THR A 39 -11.87 -7.21 36.69
CA THR A 39 -10.46 -6.96 36.37
C THR A 39 -9.88 -8.00 35.42
N SER A 40 -10.15 -9.30 35.67
CA SER A 40 -9.66 -10.39 34.83
C SER A 40 -10.29 -10.39 33.44
N THR A 41 -11.61 -10.12 33.36
CA THR A 41 -12.30 -9.95 32.05
C THR A 41 -11.77 -8.76 31.31
N ALA A 42 -11.57 -7.62 32.00
CA ALA A 42 -10.97 -6.41 31.38
C ALA A 42 -9.55 -6.70 30.87
N ALA A 43 -8.72 -7.45 31.60
CA ALA A 43 -7.39 -7.83 31.14
C ALA A 43 -7.43 -8.64 29.84
N ALA A 44 -8.33 -9.62 29.75
CA ALA A 44 -8.50 -10.42 28.54
C ALA A 44 -8.94 -9.56 27.35
N VAL A 45 -9.95 -8.70 27.54
CA VAL A 45 -10.52 -7.84 26.49
C VAL A 45 -9.51 -6.80 26.01
N ILE A 46 -8.85 -6.06 26.90
CA ILE A 46 -7.83 -5.06 26.58
C ILE A 46 -6.66 -5.73 25.82
N GLY A 47 -6.33 -6.96 26.21
CA GLY A 47 -5.30 -7.74 25.50
C GLY A 47 -5.63 -8.01 24.02
N MET A 48 -6.91 -8.19 23.70
CA MET A 48 -7.36 -8.48 22.33
C MET A 48 -7.32 -7.27 21.40
N ILE A 49 -7.39 -6.05 21.93
CA ILE A 49 -7.45 -4.81 21.11
C ILE A 49 -6.03 -4.38 20.73
N PRO A 50 -5.71 -4.28 19.43
CA PRO A 50 -4.41 -3.76 18.98
C PRO A 50 -4.39 -2.22 18.97
N GLU A 51 -4.59 -1.59 20.13
CA GLU A 51 -4.82 -0.14 20.31
C GLU A 51 -3.73 0.71 19.63
N GLY A 52 -2.46 0.38 19.86
CA GLY A 52 -1.34 1.14 19.32
C GLY A 52 -1.12 0.95 17.82
N LEU A 53 -1.67 -0.10 17.20
CA LEU A 53 -1.43 -0.37 15.78
C LEU A 53 -2.08 0.69 14.89
N VAL A 54 -3.32 1.07 15.17
CA VAL A 54 -4.05 2.10 14.39
C VAL A 54 -3.38 3.45 14.53
N LEU A 55 -3.11 3.84 15.78
CA LEU A 55 -2.45 5.12 16.08
C LEU A 55 -1.07 5.21 15.40
N LEU A 56 -0.24 4.17 15.57
CA LEU A 56 1.11 4.15 14.99
C LEU A 56 1.07 4.17 13.46
N THR A 57 0.13 3.46 12.85
CA THR A 57 -0.03 3.45 11.39
C THR A 57 -0.43 4.83 10.88
N SER A 58 -1.37 5.49 11.55
CA SER A 58 -1.80 6.85 11.20
C SER A 58 -0.64 7.85 11.35
N ILE A 59 0.12 7.77 12.44
CA ILE A 59 1.31 8.61 12.66
C ILE A 59 2.37 8.33 11.58
N ALA A 60 2.67 7.06 11.27
CA ALA A 60 3.66 6.70 10.26
C ALA A 60 3.29 7.25 8.88
N LEU A 61 2.01 7.14 8.48
CA LEU A 61 1.51 7.70 7.21
C LEU A 61 1.56 9.23 7.21
N ALA A 62 1.15 9.88 8.29
CA ALA A 62 1.22 11.34 8.40
C ALA A 62 2.67 11.85 8.31
N VAL A 63 3.61 11.21 9.02
CA VAL A 63 5.04 11.56 8.94
C VAL A 63 5.58 11.33 7.53
N SER A 64 5.18 10.24 6.85
CA SER A 64 5.56 10.00 5.46
C SER A 64 5.02 11.08 4.52
N SER A 65 3.75 11.48 4.69
CA SER A 65 3.15 12.57 3.90
C SER A 65 3.90 13.90 4.10
N ILE A 66 4.25 14.25 5.33
CA ILE A 66 5.05 15.46 5.63
C ILE A 66 6.44 15.38 4.97
N ARG A 67 7.08 14.22 4.98
CA ARG A 67 8.39 14.02 4.34
C ARG A 67 8.30 14.13 2.82
N LEU A 68 7.22 13.59 2.21
CA LEU A 68 6.96 13.72 0.80
C LEU A 68 6.71 15.18 0.41
N ALA A 69 5.90 15.91 1.18
CA ALA A 69 5.64 17.33 0.95
C ALA A 69 6.93 18.17 0.98
N LYS A 70 7.86 17.89 1.92
CA LYS A 70 9.19 18.54 1.97
C LYS A 70 10.04 18.22 0.73
N ARG A 71 9.72 17.18 -0.02
CA ARG A 71 10.38 16.76 -1.26
C ARG A 71 9.52 17.04 -2.49
N GLN A 72 8.74 18.12 -2.44
CA GLN A 72 7.91 18.60 -3.55
C GLN A 72 6.90 17.55 -4.06
N THR A 73 6.46 16.62 -3.22
CA THR A 73 5.45 15.61 -3.55
C THR A 73 4.27 15.73 -2.61
N LEU A 74 3.14 16.23 -3.11
CA LEU A 74 1.90 16.37 -2.36
C LEU A 74 1.12 15.05 -2.38
N CYS A 75 0.84 14.51 -1.21
CA CYS A 75 0.02 13.33 -1.03
C CYS A 75 -1.42 13.76 -0.69
N GLN A 76 -2.37 13.51 -1.58
CA GLN A 76 -3.80 13.83 -1.37
C GLN A 76 -4.53 12.70 -0.66
N ASP A 77 -4.09 11.45 -0.86
CA ASP A 77 -4.59 10.28 -0.15
C ASP A 77 -3.43 9.60 0.58
N LEU A 78 -3.51 9.52 1.91
CA LEU A 78 -2.49 8.87 2.75
C LEU A 78 -2.26 7.40 2.39
N TYR A 79 -3.26 6.74 1.81
CA TYR A 79 -3.15 5.32 1.43
C TYR A 79 -2.40 5.09 0.12
N CYS A 80 -2.22 6.12 -0.69
CA CYS A 80 -1.41 6.02 -1.90
C CYS A 80 0.04 5.62 -1.61
N VAL A 81 0.57 6.02 -0.45
CA VAL A 81 1.93 5.65 0.01
C VAL A 81 2.08 4.13 0.09
N GLU A 82 1.02 3.43 0.53
CA GLU A 82 0.99 1.95 0.56
C GLU A 82 0.98 1.36 -0.86
N SER A 83 0.13 1.89 -1.74
CA SER A 83 0.01 1.42 -3.11
C SER A 83 1.31 1.64 -3.88
N LEU A 84 1.91 2.82 -3.75
CA LEU A 84 3.15 3.19 -4.40
C LEU A 84 4.32 2.26 -4.04
N ALA A 85 4.40 1.84 -2.77
CA ALA A 85 5.44 0.91 -2.30
C ALA A 85 5.39 -0.46 -2.99
N ARG A 86 4.23 -0.84 -3.54
CA ARG A 86 3.93 -2.16 -4.11
C ARG A 86 3.80 -2.18 -5.62
N VAL A 87 3.92 -1.02 -6.26
CA VAL A 87 3.84 -0.89 -7.73
C VAL A 87 4.84 -1.81 -8.39
N ASP A 88 4.37 -2.62 -9.33
CA ASP A 88 5.16 -3.51 -10.19
C ASP A 88 5.03 -3.17 -11.68
N VAL A 89 4.03 -2.36 -12.06
CA VAL A 89 3.88 -1.78 -13.39
C VAL A 89 3.67 -0.28 -13.28
N LEU A 90 4.48 0.51 -14.00
CA LEU A 90 4.36 1.95 -14.08
C LEU A 90 4.01 2.34 -15.51
N CYS A 91 2.80 2.84 -15.69
CA CYS A 91 2.30 3.40 -16.94
C CYS A 91 2.61 4.90 -16.97
N LEU A 92 3.40 5.30 -17.94
CA LEU A 92 3.87 6.66 -18.13
C LEU A 92 3.15 7.30 -19.30
N ASP A 93 2.56 8.48 -19.11
CA ASP A 93 2.24 9.32 -20.24
C ASP A 93 3.53 9.91 -20.84
N LYS A 94 3.58 10.11 -22.15
CA LYS A 94 4.76 10.69 -22.82
C LYS A 94 4.91 12.16 -22.46
N THR A 95 3.84 12.92 -22.71
CA THR A 95 3.84 14.39 -22.66
C THR A 95 3.79 14.87 -21.21
N GLY A 96 4.59 15.87 -20.87
CA GLY A 96 4.64 16.40 -19.49
C GLY A 96 5.28 15.47 -18.45
N THR A 97 5.48 14.16 -18.75
CA THR A 97 6.13 13.18 -17.86
C THR A 97 7.55 12.86 -18.31
N ILE A 98 7.71 12.14 -19.43
CA ILE A 98 9.03 11.81 -20.00
C ILE A 98 9.61 13.03 -20.68
N THR A 99 8.75 13.82 -21.33
CA THR A 99 9.12 15.10 -21.94
C THR A 99 8.70 16.26 -21.05
N THR A 100 9.30 17.43 -21.26
CA THR A 100 8.94 18.66 -20.52
C THR A 100 7.55 19.21 -20.93
N GLY A 101 6.96 18.66 -22.01
CA GLY A 101 5.78 19.20 -22.66
C GLY A 101 6.09 20.38 -23.57
N LYS A 102 7.36 20.77 -23.69
CA LYS A 102 7.85 21.77 -24.65
C LYS A 102 8.35 21.10 -25.92
N MET A 103 8.31 21.83 -27.00
CA MET A 103 8.95 21.45 -28.23
C MET A 103 10.25 22.24 -28.39
N GLN A 104 11.23 21.65 -29.07
CA GLN A 104 12.48 22.32 -29.45
C GLN A 104 12.74 22.17 -30.94
N VAL A 105 13.38 23.16 -31.53
CA VAL A 105 13.88 23.06 -32.91
C VAL A 105 15.17 22.25 -32.89
N SER A 106 15.10 21.00 -33.40
CA SER A 106 16.26 20.12 -33.48
C SER A 106 17.13 20.36 -34.70
N GLY A 107 16.61 21.01 -35.73
CA GLY A 107 17.36 21.39 -36.92
C GLY A 107 16.54 22.18 -37.91
N VAL A 108 17.22 22.86 -38.79
CA VAL A 108 16.65 23.51 -40.00
C VAL A 108 17.42 22.98 -41.19
N LYS A 109 16.71 22.38 -42.15
CA LYS A 109 17.27 21.94 -43.42
C LYS A 109 16.90 22.93 -44.51
N LEU A 110 17.88 23.59 -45.06
CA LEU A 110 17.67 24.55 -46.16
C LEU A 110 17.30 23.79 -47.43
N LEU A 111 16.27 24.25 -48.13
CA LEU A 111 15.88 23.83 -49.47
C LEU A 111 16.38 24.84 -50.48
N ASP A 112 16.58 26.08 -50.06
CA ASP A 112 17.17 27.17 -50.82
C ASP A 112 18.33 27.74 -50.00
N GLU A 113 19.57 27.39 -50.37
CA GLU A 113 20.79 27.80 -49.66
C GLU A 113 21.04 29.32 -49.68
N ALA A 114 20.48 30.03 -50.66
CA ALA A 114 20.62 31.49 -50.76
C ALA A 114 19.62 32.25 -49.87
N TYR A 115 18.59 31.57 -49.34
CA TYR A 115 17.54 32.20 -48.54
C TYR A 115 17.90 32.27 -47.04
N PRO A 116 17.75 33.43 -46.40
CA PRO A 116 18.09 33.62 -44.98
C PRO A 116 17.01 33.03 -44.08
N ALA A 117 16.85 31.69 -44.09
CA ALA A 117 15.76 30.99 -43.44
C ALA A 117 15.72 31.21 -41.91
N GLU A 118 16.87 31.31 -41.23
CA GLU A 118 16.92 31.55 -39.78
C GLU A 118 16.39 32.95 -39.43
N SER A 119 16.80 33.99 -40.22
CA SER A 119 16.28 35.35 -40.04
C SER A 119 14.78 35.44 -40.33
N ALA A 120 14.32 34.72 -41.36
CA ALA A 120 12.89 34.65 -41.71
C ALA A 120 12.08 33.94 -40.61
N LEU A 121 12.60 32.85 -40.00
CA LEU A 121 11.98 32.17 -38.85
C LEU A 121 11.93 33.08 -37.62
N ALA A 122 12.99 33.83 -37.36
CA ALA A 122 13.01 34.82 -36.28
C ALA A 122 11.97 35.91 -36.49
N ALA A 123 11.90 36.48 -37.74
CA ALA A 123 10.91 37.49 -38.11
C ALA A 123 9.46 36.96 -37.99
N LEU A 124 9.22 35.74 -38.47
CA LEU A 124 7.91 35.08 -38.35
C LEU A 124 7.52 34.87 -36.88
N ALA A 125 8.44 34.37 -36.08
CA ALA A 125 8.18 34.12 -34.65
C ALA A 125 7.93 35.45 -33.89
N GLY A 126 8.67 36.50 -34.20
CA GLY A 126 8.44 37.83 -33.66
C GLY A 126 7.08 38.41 -34.05
N ALA A 127 6.66 38.24 -35.32
CA ALA A 127 5.36 38.70 -35.80
C ALA A 127 4.17 37.92 -35.22
N MET A 128 4.30 36.61 -35.07
CA MET A 128 3.24 35.73 -34.56
C MET A 128 3.12 35.78 -33.04
N GLY A 129 4.26 35.93 -32.35
CA GLY A 129 4.34 35.74 -30.91
C GLY A 129 4.22 34.26 -30.50
N PRO A 130 4.34 33.92 -29.20
CA PRO A 130 4.31 32.54 -28.68
C PRO A 130 2.86 31.98 -28.59
N GLU A 131 2.12 32.03 -29.71
CA GLU A 131 0.70 31.60 -29.76
C GLU A 131 0.52 30.10 -29.52
N ASN A 132 1.54 29.29 -29.80
CA ASN A 132 1.55 27.86 -29.59
C ASN A 132 2.98 27.35 -29.30
N GLN A 133 3.10 26.09 -28.86
CA GLN A 133 4.39 25.49 -28.53
C GLN A 133 5.41 25.50 -29.69
N THR A 134 4.94 25.39 -30.93
CA THR A 134 5.80 25.44 -32.13
C THR A 134 6.42 26.82 -32.30
N MET A 135 5.61 27.87 -32.20
CA MET A 135 6.10 29.25 -32.32
C MET A 135 6.99 29.64 -31.14
N ALA A 136 6.65 29.15 -29.93
CA ALA A 136 7.49 29.35 -28.75
C ALA A 136 8.88 28.72 -28.95
N ALA A 137 8.95 27.49 -29.46
CA ALA A 137 10.21 26.78 -29.75
C ALA A 137 11.04 27.48 -30.81
N ILE A 138 10.40 28.04 -31.84
CA ILE A 138 11.09 28.81 -32.88
C ILE A 138 11.60 30.14 -32.32
N ALA A 139 10.79 30.87 -31.55
CA ALA A 139 11.18 32.11 -30.91
C ALA A 139 12.35 31.92 -29.92
N GLU A 140 12.37 30.80 -29.18
CA GLU A 140 13.47 30.47 -28.28
C GLU A 140 14.78 30.17 -29.03
N ARG A 141 14.70 29.48 -30.15
CA ARG A 141 15.88 29.14 -30.98
C ARG A 141 16.39 30.34 -31.80
N PHE A 142 15.49 31.23 -32.26
CA PHE A 142 15.76 32.38 -33.10
C PHE A 142 15.15 33.65 -32.47
N PRO A 143 15.80 34.23 -31.42
CA PRO A 143 15.21 35.32 -30.64
C PRO A 143 15.21 36.69 -31.33
N ASP A 144 16.10 36.89 -32.32
CA ASP A 144 16.38 38.21 -32.91
C ASP A 144 15.46 38.54 -34.08
N GLY A 145 14.13 38.42 -33.89
CA GLY A 145 13.14 38.74 -34.93
C GLY A 145 13.08 40.23 -35.26
N THR A 146 13.41 40.58 -36.50
CA THR A 146 13.32 41.94 -37.02
C THR A 146 12.24 42.03 -38.10
N GLY A 147 11.61 43.20 -38.23
CA GLY A 147 10.56 43.48 -39.24
C GLY A 147 9.19 43.71 -38.57
N ALA A 148 8.48 44.72 -39.07
CA ALA A 148 7.13 45.04 -38.63
C ALA A 148 6.12 44.02 -39.18
N CYS A 149 5.25 43.52 -38.34
CA CYS A 149 4.14 42.65 -38.75
C CYS A 149 3.05 43.49 -39.45
N ILE A 150 2.84 43.26 -40.73
CA ILE A 150 1.81 43.92 -41.52
C ILE A 150 0.47 43.23 -41.36
N LYS A 151 0.46 41.89 -41.46
CA LYS A 151 -0.74 41.04 -41.31
C LYS A 151 -0.32 39.67 -40.83
N LYS A 152 -1.13 39.06 -40.00
CA LYS A 152 -0.89 37.68 -39.53
C LYS A 152 -2.14 36.81 -39.60
N GLU A 153 -1.94 35.53 -39.79
CA GLU A 153 -2.97 34.51 -39.77
C GLU A 153 -2.56 33.41 -38.77
N PRO A 154 -3.27 33.27 -37.65
CA PRO A 154 -2.92 32.32 -36.61
C PRO A 154 -3.09 30.87 -37.08
N PHE A 155 -2.44 29.94 -36.38
CA PHE A 155 -2.53 28.52 -36.67
C PHE A 155 -3.96 28.00 -36.56
N SER A 156 -4.34 27.15 -37.49
CA SER A 156 -5.61 26.42 -37.45
C SER A 156 -5.38 24.92 -37.64
N SER A 157 -5.98 24.11 -36.75
CA SER A 157 -5.93 22.63 -36.87
C SER A 157 -6.55 22.11 -38.17
N ALA A 158 -7.48 22.84 -38.76
CA ALA A 158 -8.08 22.49 -40.06
C ALA A 158 -7.15 22.79 -41.24
N ARG A 159 -6.42 23.92 -41.18
CA ARG A 159 -5.53 24.36 -42.24
C ARG A 159 -4.11 23.82 -42.11
N LYS A 160 -3.69 23.46 -40.90
CA LYS A 160 -2.34 22.95 -40.59
C LYS A 160 -1.19 23.89 -40.90
N TRP A 161 -1.45 25.20 -41.01
CA TRP A 161 -0.45 26.22 -41.22
C TRP A 161 -0.81 27.53 -40.49
N SER A 162 0.19 28.38 -40.28
CA SER A 162 0.14 29.76 -39.83
C SER A 162 1.08 30.61 -40.68
N GLY A 163 0.88 31.93 -40.70
CA GLY A 163 1.76 32.79 -41.46
C GLY A 163 1.63 34.25 -41.12
N ALA A 164 2.62 35.02 -41.53
CA ALA A 164 2.62 36.46 -41.36
C ALA A 164 3.25 37.14 -42.58
N GLN A 165 2.74 38.31 -42.91
CA GLN A 165 3.37 39.25 -43.83
C GLN A 165 4.24 40.18 -42.98
N VAL A 166 5.56 40.15 -43.24
CA VAL A 166 6.57 40.86 -42.45
C VAL A 166 7.33 41.80 -43.34
N GLU A 167 7.51 43.03 -42.90
CA GLU A 167 8.27 44.04 -43.64
C GLU A 167 9.72 43.59 -43.90
N GLY A 168 10.17 43.64 -45.16
CA GLY A 168 11.50 43.18 -45.56
C GLY A 168 11.62 41.68 -45.86
N PHE A 169 10.63 40.87 -45.51
CA PHE A 169 10.62 39.41 -45.72
C PHE A 169 9.47 38.92 -46.62
N GLY A 170 8.47 39.78 -46.95
CA GLY A 170 7.28 39.33 -47.68
C GLY A 170 6.32 38.48 -46.84
N THR A 171 5.62 37.57 -47.47
CA THR A 171 4.70 36.66 -46.80
C THR A 171 5.39 35.33 -46.45
N LEU A 172 5.46 35.04 -45.15
CA LEU A 172 6.06 33.83 -44.61
C LEU A 172 4.95 32.88 -44.13
N ILE A 173 5.00 31.63 -44.58
CA ILE A 173 4.07 30.57 -44.19
C ILE A 173 4.86 29.46 -43.52
N LEU A 174 4.37 29.01 -42.36
CA LEU A 174 4.89 27.84 -41.66
C LEU A 174 3.76 26.83 -41.45
N GLY A 175 3.93 25.63 -41.97
CA GLY A 175 2.88 24.61 -41.87
C GLY A 175 3.33 23.21 -42.23
N ALA A 176 2.39 22.25 -42.16
CA ALA A 176 2.66 20.89 -42.60
C ALA A 176 2.92 20.89 -44.14
N PRO A 177 4.03 20.26 -44.60
CA PRO A 177 4.40 20.29 -46.03
C PRO A 177 3.26 19.86 -46.95
N SER A 178 2.52 18.81 -46.60
CA SER A 178 1.38 18.30 -47.39
C SER A 178 0.16 19.22 -47.44
N PHE A 179 0.11 20.30 -46.65
CA PHE A 179 -0.96 21.30 -46.63
C PHE A 179 -0.55 22.63 -47.23
N VAL A 180 0.76 22.87 -47.31
CA VAL A 180 1.33 24.12 -47.83
C VAL A 180 1.69 23.98 -49.29
N LEU A 181 2.16 22.79 -49.71
CA LEU A 181 2.60 22.53 -51.08
C LEU A 181 1.54 21.81 -51.91
N PRO A 182 1.55 22.04 -53.25
CA PRO A 182 0.83 21.18 -54.18
C PRO A 182 1.29 19.73 -54.09
N PRO A 183 0.42 18.74 -54.43
CA PRO A 183 0.75 17.31 -54.28
C PRO A 183 2.02 16.87 -55.03
N GLU A 184 2.31 17.47 -56.17
CA GLU A 184 3.49 17.16 -56.98
C GLU A 184 4.79 17.59 -56.29
N GLU A 185 4.84 18.82 -55.79
CA GLU A 185 6.00 19.36 -55.06
C GLU A 185 6.18 18.64 -53.69
N TYR A 186 5.07 18.29 -53.02
CA TYR A 186 5.14 17.51 -51.79
C TYR A 186 5.72 16.13 -52.04
N ALA A 187 5.43 15.49 -53.18
CA ALA A 187 5.94 14.15 -53.49
C ALA A 187 7.47 14.10 -53.50
N GLU A 188 8.13 15.18 -53.95
CA GLU A 188 9.60 15.28 -53.95
C GLU A 188 10.18 15.33 -52.54
N LEU A 189 9.51 15.98 -51.60
CA LEU A 189 9.95 16.13 -50.21
C LEU A 189 9.42 15.02 -49.28
N SER A 190 8.49 14.21 -49.77
CA SER A 190 7.79 13.21 -48.94
C SER A 190 8.72 12.15 -48.32
N GLY A 191 9.74 11.73 -49.07
CA GLY A 191 10.77 10.79 -48.62
C GLY A 191 11.54 11.32 -47.40
N GLU A 192 11.99 12.58 -47.49
CA GLU A 192 12.71 13.23 -46.39
C GLU A 192 11.81 13.51 -45.19
N CYS A 193 10.61 13.99 -45.42
CA CYS A 193 9.63 14.19 -44.36
C CYS A 193 9.32 12.87 -43.62
N SER A 194 9.24 11.78 -44.36
CA SER A 194 9.02 10.44 -43.82
C SER A 194 10.23 9.94 -43.00
N GLU A 195 11.45 10.25 -43.41
CA GLU A 195 12.66 9.90 -42.66
C GLU A 195 12.68 10.59 -41.28
N TYR A 196 12.43 11.91 -41.23
CA TYR A 196 12.37 12.63 -39.96
C TYR A 196 11.18 12.19 -39.09
N SER A 197 10.01 11.99 -39.73
CA SER A 197 8.83 11.47 -39.02
C SER A 197 9.09 10.06 -38.47
N GLY A 198 9.79 9.20 -39.20
CA GLY A 198 10.25 7.88 -38.74
C GLY A 198 11.21 7.94 -37.56
N LYS A 199 11.93 9.08 -37.38
CA LYS A 199 12.75 9.36 -36.20
C LYS A 199 11.95 9.99 -35.03
N GLY A 200 10.64 10.13 -35.16
CA GLY A 200 9.76 10.73 -34.16
C GLY A 200 9.81 12.25 -34.09
N GLN A 201 10.24 12.88 -35.18
CA GLN A 201 10.33 14.33 -35.28
C GLN A 201 9.16 14.89 -36.10
N ARG A 202 8.71 16.09 -35.78
CA ARG A 202 7.71 16.80 -36.54
C ARG A 202 8.41 17.69 -37.55
N VAL A 203 8.00 17.61 -38.81
CA VAL A 203 8.54 18.41 -39.89
C VAL A 203 7.53 19.48 -40.29
N LEU A 204 7.96 20.72 -40.29
CA LEU A 204 7.22 21.85 -40.84
C LEU A 204 7.99 22.47 -41.99
N LEU A 205 7.27 23.02 -42.96
CA LEU A 205 7.83 23.74 -44.09
C LEU A 205 7.73 25.24 -43.83
N LEU A 206 8.84 25.93 -43.97
CA LEU A 206 8.88 27.36 -44.16
C LEU A 206 8.80 27.65 -45.67
N ALA A 207 7.75 28.35 -46.08
CA ALA A 207 7.57 28.81 -47.46
C ALA A 207 7.46 30.35 -47.50
N HIS A 208 7.88 30.92 -48.59
CA HIS A 208 7.88 32.36 -48.84
C HIS A 208 7.07 32.71 -50.08
N SER A 209 6.39 33.87 -50.08
CA SER A 209 5.71 34.46 -51.23
C SER A 209 5.88 35.97 -51.22
N GLU A 210 6.01 36.55 -52.44
CA GLU A 210 5.97 38.00 -52.63
C GLU A 210 4.54 38.56 -52.61
N GLU A 211 3.54 37.69 -52.78
CA GLU A 211 2.15 38.13 -52.74
C GLU A 211 1.68 38.40 -51.28
N PRO A 212 0.79 39.40 -51.12
CA PRO A 212 0.26 39.71 -49.80
C PRO A 212 -0.56 38.55 -49.23
N LEU A 213 -0.56 38.38 -47.90
CA LEU A 213 -1.31 37.34 -47.22
C LEU A 213 -2.82 37.54 -47.42
N PRO A 214 -3.52 36.67 -48.16
CA PRO A 214 -4.95 36.87 -48.46
C PRO A 214 -5.88 36.60 -47.27
N GLY A 215 -5.35 36.12 -46.14
CA GLY A 215 -6.07 35.74 -44.94
C GLY A 215 -6.12 34.21 -44.76
N LYS A 216 -7.31 33.62 -44.72
CA LYS A 216 -7.47 32.17 -44.44
C LYS A 216 -7.04 31.25 -45.59
N ALA A 217 -6.75 31.78 -46.78
CA ALA A 217 -6.22 31.03 -47.91
C ALA A 217 -4.69 31.20 -48.01
N LEU A 218 -4.01 30.27 -48.67
CA LEU A 218 -2.59 30.40 -48.99
C LEU A 218 -2.39 31.47 -50.09
N PRO A 219 -1.30 32.27 -50.02
CA PRO A 219 -0.94 33.15 -51.08
C PRO A 219 -0.50 32.37 -52.33
N GLY A 220 -0.58 32.98 -53.48
CA GLY A 220 0.02 32.43 -54.72
C GLY A 220 1.54 32.49 -54.68
N GLY A 221 2.19 31.80 -55.63
CA GLY A 221 3.65 31.86 -55.79
C GLY A 221 4.45 31.43 -54.56
N LEU A 222 3.94 30.52 -53.76
CA LEU A 222 4.66 29.97 -52.61
C LEU A 222 5.90 29.19 -53.06
N SER A 223 7.03 29.52 -52.49
CA SER A 223 8.31 28.85 -52.72
C SER A 223 8.81 28.21 -51.45
N PRO A 224 9.10 26.88 -51.42
CA PRO A 224 9.66 26.20 -50.27
C PRO A 224 11.07 26.68 -49.97
N LYS A 225 11.38 27.07 -48.74
CA LYS A 225 12.67 27.63 -48.33
C LYS A 225 13.44 26.73 -47.34
N ALA A 226 12.76 26.15 -46.37
CA ALA A 226 13.41 25.27 -45.40
C ALA A 226 12.43 24.30 -44.74
N LEU A 227 12.93 23.15 -44.36
CA LEU A 227 12.25 22.24 -43.43
C LEU A 227 12.70 22.54 -42.00
N VAL A 228 11.74 22.83 -41.12
CA VAL A 228 11.96 23.05 -39.71
C VAL A 228 11.62 21.74 -38.98
N ILE A 229 12.63 21.16 -38.35
CA ILE A 229 12.54 19.86 -37.67
C ILE A 229 12.38 20.12 -36.17
N LEU A 230 11.26 19.68 -35.63
CA LEU A 230 10.93 19.84 -34.22
C LEU A 230 10.92 18.49 -33.53
N SER A 231 11.35 18.47 -32.29
CA SER A 231 11.27 17.29 -31.40
C SER A 231 10.73 17.70 -30.06
N ASP A 232 10.12 16.74 -29.37
CA ASP A 232 9.77 16.92 -27.95
C ASP A 232 11.07 17.01 -27.14
N GLU A 233 11.13 17.93 -26.20
CA GLU A 233 12.23 18.07 -25.28
C GLU A 233 12.12 16.99 -24.20
N ILE A 234 13.05 16.03 -24.21
CA ILE A 234 13.13 14.96 -23.20
C ILE A 234 13.77 15.55 -21.95
N ARG A 235 13.20 15.23 -20.77
CA ARG A 235 13.79 15.64 -19.49
C ARG A 235 15.16 15.00 -19.29
N ASP A 236 16.15 15.77 -18.85
CA ASP A 236 17.50 15.25 -18.53
C ASP A 236 17.46 14.18 -17.44
N SER A 237 16.49 14.28 -16.50
CA SER A 237 16.29 13.35 -15.40
C SER A 237 15.60 12.03 -15.81
N ALA A 238 14.99 11.96 -17.01
CA ALA A 238 14.20 10.79 -17.42
C ALA A 238 15.02 9.50 -17.52
N PRO A 239 16.23 9.46 -18.15
CA PRO A 239 16.99 8.23 -18.26
C PRO A 239 17.36 7.61 -16.90
N GLU A 240 17.82 8.42 -15.95
CA GLU A 240 18.18 7.96 -14.61
C GLU A 240 16.96 7.44 -13.85
N THR A 241 15.84 8.13 -13.95
CA THR A 241 14.58 7.75 -13.30
C THR A 241 14.02 6.44 -13.84
N LEU A 242 14.01 6.26 -15.17
CA LEU A 242 13.56 5.01 -15.81
C LEU A 242 14.50 3.85 -15.45
N HIS A 243 15.82 4.09 -15.42
CA HIS A 243 16.81 3.11 -14.99
C HIS A 243 16.57 2.65 -13.54
N TYR A 244 16.33 3.60 -12.61
CA TYR A 244 15.98 3.29 -11.23
C TYR A 244 14.78 2.34 -11.13
N PHE A 245 13.66 2.65 -11.80
CA PHE A 245 12.47 1.82 -11.74
C PHE A 245 12.72 0.41 -12.28
N ARG A 246 13.49 0.28 -13.35
CA ARG A 246 13.87 -1.00 -13.92
C ARG A 246 14.72 -1.84 -12.95
N GLU A 247 15.73 -1.25 -12.32
CA GLU A 247 16.54 -1.93 -11.28
C GLU A 247 15.67 -2.39 -10.11
N GLN A 248 14.63 -1.64 -9.81
CA GLN A 248 13.64 -2.00 -8.80
C GLN A 248 12.65 -3.09 -9.27
N GLY A 249 12.81 -3.60 -10.49
CA GLY A 249 11.97 -4.64 -11.08
C GLY A 249 10.54 -4.18 -11.34
N VAL A 250 10.36 -2.89 -11.64
CA VAL A 250 9.08 -2.31 -12.08
C VAL A 250 9.05 -2.37 -13.61
N THR A 251 7.99 -2.94 -14.16
CA THR A 251 7.75 -2.95 -15.61
C THR A 251 7.28 -1.56 -16.05
N LEU A 252 7.97 -0.98 -17.02
CA LEU A 252 7.65 0.34 -17.54
C LEU A 252 6.83 0.21 -18.82
N LYS A 253 5.77 0.99 -18.94
CA LYS A 253 4.94 1.08 -20.13
C LYS A 253 4.69 2.55 -20.46
N VAL A 254 4.85 2.92 -21.75
CA VAL A 254 4.57 4.28 -22.22
C VAL A 254 3.27 4.27 -23.00
N ILE A 255 2.35 5.15 -22.62
CA ILE A 255 1.00 5.21 -23.19
C ILE A 255 0.73 6.64 -23.66
N SER A 256 0.60 6.85 -24.96
CA SER A 256 0.41 8.18 -25.56
C SER A 256 -0.66 8.20 -26.64
N GLY A 257 -1.28 9.36 -26.85
CA GLY A 257 -2.17 9.62 -27.98
C GLY A 257 -1.42 9.85 -29.31
N ASP A 258 -0.10 10.00 -29.27
CA ASP A 258 0.72 10.25 -30.45
C ASP A 258 0.97 8.99 -31.28
N ASP A 259 1.56 9.17 -32.45
CA ASP A 259 1.96 8.07 -33.34
C ASP A 259 2.90 7.09 -32.64
N PRO A 260 2.68 5.76 -32.76
CA PRO A 260 3.44 4.76 -32.02
C PRO A 260 4.95 4.78 -32.30
N VAL A 261 5.36 5.09 -33.53
CA VAL A 261 6.78 5.18 -33.90
C VAL A 261 7.44 6.38 -33.20
N THR A 262 6.74 7.52 -33.15
CA THR A 262 7.20 8.72 -32.44
C THR A 262 7.35 8.43 -30.93
N VAL A 263 6.36 7.78 -30.32
CA VAL A 263 6.39 7.42 -28.88
C VAL A 263 7.51 6.44 -28.58
N SER A 264 7.71 5.44 -29.44
CA SER A 264 8.80 4.46 -29.35
C SER A 264 10.17 5.14 -29.40
N ASN A 265 10.39 6.06 -30.33
CA ASN A 265 11.65 6.78 -30.47
C ASN A 265 11.95 7.68 -29.26
N VAL A 266 10.94 8.37 -28.72
CA VAL A 266 11.09 9.17 -27.49
C VAL A 266 11.43 8.27 -26.31
N ALA A 267 10.72 7.16 -26.15
CA ALA A 267 10.96 6.19 -25.08
C ALA A 267 12.36 5.56 -25.17
N LEU A 268 12.85 5.29 -26.39
CA LEU A 268 14.19 4.75 -26.64
C LEU A 268 15.28 5.75 -26.26
N LYS A 269 15.12 7.01 -26.69
CA LYS A 269 16.03 8.11 -26.31
C LYS A 269 16.03 8.38 -24.81
N ALA A 270 14.88 8.20 -24.15
CA ALA A 270 14.75 8.29 -22.70
C ALA A 270 15.33 7.06 -21.95
N GLY A 271 15.84 6.04 -22.67
CA GLY A 271 16.51 4.88 -22.05
C GLY A 271 15.61 3.71 -21.73
N LEU A 272 14.42 3.58 -22.36
CA LEU A 272 13.57 2.40 -22.24
C LEU A 272 14.01 1.31 -23.24
N PRO A 273 14.64 0.19 -22.81
CA PRO A 273 15.21 -0.80 -23.73
C PRO A 273 14.17 -1.52 -24.58
N ASP A 274 12.99 -1.79 -23.99
CA ASP A 274 11.88 -2.49 -24.66
C ASP A 274 11.00 -1.57 -25.53
N ALA A 275 11.41 -0.32 -25.76
CA ALA A 275 10.66 0.64 -26.57
C ALA A 275 10.39 0.17 -28.01
N GLY A 276 11.23 -0.74 -28.55
CA GLY A 276 11.00 -1.37 -29.85
C GLY A 276 9.76 -2.28 -29.90
N LYS A 277 9.23 -2.71 -28.75
CA LYS A 277 7.97 -3.44 -28.64
C LYS A 277 6.81 -2.44 -28.54
N TYR A 278 6.43 -1.88 -29.66
CA TYR A 278 5.34 -0.90 -29.73
C TYR A 278 4.15 -1.41 -30.54
N VAL A 279 2.98 -0.83 -30.29
CA VAL A 279 1.74 -1.15 -31.00
C VAL A 279 0.89 0.10 -31.24
N ASP A 280 0.18 0.11 -32.36
CA ASP A 280 -0.88 1.08 -32.64
C ASP A 280 -2.16 0.64 -31.94
N ALA A 281 -2.50 1.32 -30.86
CA ALA A 281 -3.68 0.97 -30.07
C ALA A 281 -4.99 1.24 -30.82
N SER A 282 -5.00 2.04 -31.90
CA SER A 282 -6.19 2.25 -32.71
C SER A 282 -6.62 0.99 -33.49
N LEU A 283 -5.68 0.08 -33.73
CA LEU A 283 -5.90 -1.17 -34.48
C LEU A 283 -6.27 -2.36 -33.60
N LEU A 284 -6.12 -2.25 -32.26
CA LEU A 284 -6.45 -3.33 -31.34
C LEU A 284 -7.97 -3.47 -31.17
N SER A 285 -8.47 -4.70 -31.11
CA SER A 285 -9.82 -4.97 -30.61
C SER A 285 -9.84 -4.95 -29.08
N ASP A 286 -11.02 -4.86 -28.46
CA ASP A 286 -11.13 -4.90 -26.99
C ASP A 286 -10.69 -6.26 -26.41
N GLU A 287 -10.81 -7.34 -27.19
CA GLU A 287 -10.37 -8.68 -26.83
C GLU A 287 -8.84 -8.83 -26.84
N ASP A 288 -8.13 -8.06 -27.65
CA ASP A 288 -6.67 -8.09 -27.77
C ASP A 288 -5.97 -7.29 -26.66
N ILE A 289 -6.68 -6.36 -26.01
CA ILE A 289 -6.09 -5.46 -24.99
C ILE A 289 -5.36 -6.22 -23.86
N PRO A 290 -5.89 -7.30 -23.26
CA PRO A 290 -5.19 -8.00 -22.19
C PRO A 290 -3.86 -8.62 -22.64
N GLN A 291 -3.82 -9.19 -23.84
CA GLN A 291 -2.59 -9.73 -24.42
C GLN A 291 -1.60 -8.61 -24.75
N ALA A 292 -2.06 -7.57 -25.45
CA ALA A 292 -1.25 -6.43 -25.80
C ALA A 292 -0.66 -5.73 -24.56
N ALA A 293 -1.46 -5.59 -23.49
CA ALA A 293 -1.01 -5.01 -22.23
C ALA A 293 0.16 -5.77 -21.58
N SER A 294 0.26 -7.08 -21.79
CA SER A 294 1.37 -7.89 -21.31
C SER A 294 2.60 -7.84 -22.23
N GLU A 295 2.39 -7.83 -23.55
CA GLU A 295 3.43 -8.04 -24.56
C GLU A 295 4.17 -6.76 -24.92
N TYR A 296 3.45 -5.64 -25.12
CA TYR A 296 4.04 -4.39 -25.60
C TYR A 296 4.45 -3.44 -24.47
N ALA A 297 5.54 -2.71 -24.68
CA ALA A 297 6.04 -1.70 -23.76
C ALA A 297 5.55 -0.28 -24.11
N VAL A 298 5.22 -0.03 -25.40
CA VAL A 298 4.83 1.28 -25.92
C VAL A 298 3.51 1.18 -26.66
N PHE A 299 2.60 2.10 -26.34
CA PHE A 299 1.27 2.19 -26.96
C PHE A 299 1.09 3.59 -27.56
N GLY A 300 0.89 3.66 -28.87
CA GLY A 300 0.57 4.89 -29.59
C GLY A 300 -0.89 4.98 -29.99
N ARG A 301 -1.35 6.19 -30.38
CA ARG A 301 -2.73 6.51 -30.78
C ARG A 301 -3.79 6.02 -29.78
N VAL A 302 -3.47 6.11 -28.50
CA VAL A 302 -4.34 5.64 -27.41
C VAL A 302 -5.40 6.69 -27.11
N THR A 303 -6.67 6.32 -27.21
CA THR A 303 -7.79 7.13 -26.74
C THR A 303 -7.97 7.04 -25.22
N PRO A 304 -8.65 8.00 -24.58
CA PRO A 304 -8.92 7.94 -23.12
C PRO A 304 -9.58 6.64 -22.65
N ALA A 305 -10.54 6.11 -23.44
CA ALA A 305 -11.19 4.84 -23.15
C ALA A 305 -10.20 3.66 -23.20
N ARG A 306 -9.30 3.66 -24.16
CA ARG A 306 -8.27 2.62 -24.30
C ARG A 306 -7.18 2.74 -23.22
N LYS A 307 -6.82 3.98 -22.78
CA LYS A 307 -5.94 4.15 -21.59
C LYS A 307 -6.56 3.47 -20.37
N LEU A 308 -7.85 3.68 -20.14
CA LEU A 308 -8.58 3.02 -19.06
C LEU A 308 -8.55 1.48 -19.20
N ALA A 309 -8.86 0.96 -20.39
CA ALA A 309 -8.92 -0.49 -20.65
C ALA A 309 -7.54 -1.17 -20.45
N LEU A 310 -6.44 -0.53 -20.85
CA LEU A 310 -5.08 -1.02 -20.61
C LEU A 310 -4.76 -1.12 -19.10
N VAL A 311 -5.11 -0.09 -18.32
CA VAL A 311 -4.91 -0.11 -16.86
C VAL A 311 -5.75 -1.20 -16.21
N GLN A 312 -7.01 -1.35 -16.63
CA GLN A 312 -7.90 -2.41 -16.14
C GLN A 312 -7.37 -3.82 -16.46
N ALA A 313 -6.88 -4.03 -17.69
CA ALA A 313 -6.29 -5.29 -18.11
C ALA A 313 -5.07 -5.68 -17.26
N LEU A 314 -4.15 -4.73 -17.00
CA LEU A 314 -2.99 -4.95 -16.14
C LEU A 314 -3.40 -5.29 -14.69
N ARG A 315 -4.40 -4.58 -14.14
CA ARG A 315 -4.94 -4.87 -12.80
C ARG A 315 -5.62 -6.23 -12.73
N ALA A 316 -6.40 -6.59 -13.77
CA ALA A 316 -7.04 -7.90 -13.86
C ALA A 316 -6.03 -9.05 -13.94
N ALA A 317 -4.85 -8.81 -14.55
CA ALA A 317 -3.72 -9.75 -14.54
C ALA A 317 -3.03 -9.86 -13.16
N GLY A 318 -3.45 -9.06 -12.17
CA GLY A 318 -2.94 -9.12 -10.79
C GLY A 318 -1.80 -8.14 -10.49
N HIS A 319 -1.46 -7.27 -11.43
CA HIS A 319 -0.44 -6.24 -11.25
C HIS A 319 -0.92 -5.09 -10.35
N LYS A 320 0.05 -4.43 -9.70
CA LYS A 320 -0.14 -3.18 -8.99
C LYS A 320 0.32 -2.03 -9.87
N VAL A 321 -0.66 -1.34 -10.46
CA VAL A 321 -0.43 -0.36 -11.52
C VAL A 321 -0.35 1.06 -10.96
N ALA A 322 0.77 1.75 -11.23
CA ALA A 322 0.82 3.21 -11.14
C ALA A 322 0.61 3.82 -12.52
N MET A 323 -0.09 4.96 -12.56
CA MET A 323 -0.31 5.74 -13.78
C MET A 323 0.11 7.19 -13.55
N THR A 324 0.93 7.71 -14.47
CA THR A 324 1.22 9.15 -14.54
C THR A 324 0.41 9.79 -15.67
N GLY A 325 -0.03 11.01 -15.47
CA GLY A 325 -0.71 11.77 -16.51
C GLY A 325 -0.87 13.24 -16.12
N ASP A 326 -0.92 14.12 -17.11
CA ASP A 326 -1.05 15.57 -16.93
C ASP A 326 -2.31 16.15 -17.62
N GLY A 327 -2.93 15.38 -18.52
CA GLY A 327 -4.05 15.80 -19.34
C GLY A 327 -5.43 15.39 -18.80
N VAL A 328 -6.47 16.05 -19.31
CA VAL A 328 -7.87 15.66 -19.09
C VAL A 328 -8.15 14.26 -19.65
N ASN A 329 -7.42 13.86 -20.68
CA ASN A 329 -7.52 12.55 -21.32
C ASN A 329 -7.08 11.38 -20.42
N ASP A 330 -6.32 11.66 -19.35
CA ASP A 330 -5.77 10.67 -18.45
C ASP A 330 -6.66 10.40 -17.22
N VAL A 331 -7.65 11.27 -16.97
CA VAL A 331 -8.50 11.26 -15.78
C VAL A 331 -9.11 9.88 -15.50
N LEU A 332 -9.62 9.20 -16.52
CA LEU A 332 -10.23 7.87 -16.36
C LEU A 332 -9.20 6.82 -15.95
N ALA A 333 -8.03 6.81 -16.58
CA ALA A 333 -6.94 5.88 -16.28
C ALA A 333 -6.31 6.17 -14.90
N LEU A 334 -6.15 7.46 -14.54
CA LEU A 334 -5.66 7.89 -13.22
C LEU A 334 -6.59 7.42 -12.09
N ARG A 335 -7.90 7.51 -12.25
CA ARG A 335 -8.88 7.04 -11.26
C ARG A 335 -8.88 5.53 -11.10
N GLU A 336 -8.61 4.79 -12.17
CA GLU A 336 -8.60 3.33 -12.17
C GLU A 336 -7.31 2.76 -11.58
N ALA A 337 -6.18 3.43 -11.72
CA ALA A 337 -4.89 2.96 -11.25
C ALA A 337 -4.86 2.74 -9.72
N ASP A 338 -4.03 1.79 -9.24
CA ASP A 338 -3.79 1.57 -7.80
C ASP A 338 -3.04 2.75 -7.17
N CYS A 339 -2.25 3.46 -7.95
CA CYS A 339 -1.58 4.70 -7.57
C CYS A 339 -1.57 5.66 -8.76
N SER A 340 -2.11 6.86 -8.59
CA SER A 340 -2.15 7.89 -9.63
C SER A 340 -1.27 9.08 -9.27
N VAL A 341 -0.52 9.59 -10.27
CA VAL A 341 0.45 10.66 -10.12
C VAL A 341 0.22 11.72 -11.19
N ALA A 342 0.03 12.96 -10.78
CA ALA A 342 -0.07 14.10 -11.68
C ALA A 342 1.12 15.05 -11.50
N MET A 343 1.40 15.81 -12.56
CA MET A 343 2.34 16.93 -12.53
C MET A 343 1.61 18.20 -12.08
N GLN A 344 2.29 19.10 -11.35
CA GLN A 344 1.72 20.40 -10.98
C GLN A 344 1.37 21.26 -12.21
N SER A 345 2.16 21.15 -13.27
CA SER A 345 1.91 21.80 -14.56
C SER A 345 0.74 21.22 -15.35
N GLY A 346 0.21 20.06 -14.93
CA GLY A 346 -0.90 19.39 -15.58
C GLY A 346 -2.25 20.08 -15.35
N SER A 347 -3.28 19.54 -16.00
CA SER A 347 -4.66 20.04 -15.87
C SER A 347 -5.21 19.91 -14.44
N ASP A 348 -6.09 20.85 -14.06
CA ASP A 348 -6.79 20.78 -12.76
C ASP A 348 -7.54 19.45 -12.57
N ALA A 349 -8.14 18.95 -13.65
CA ALA A 349 -8.88 17.68 -13.62
C ALA A 349 -7.95 16.50 -13.30
N ALA A 350 -6.76 16.42 -13.89
CA ALA A 350 -5.78 15.38 -13.61
C ALA A 350 -5.28 15.50 -12.15
N ARG A 351 -4.94 16.73 -11.71
CA ARG A 351 -4.51 16.97 -10.32
C ARG A 351 -5.57 16.58 -9.30
N CYS A 352 -6.83 16.96 -9.51
CA CYS A 352 -7.91 16.67 -8.55
C CYS A 352 -8.21 15.18 -8.38
N VAL A 353 -7.98 14.35 -9.40
CA VAL A 353 -8.25 12.90 -9.33
C VAL A 353 -7.03 12.08 -8.89
N SER A 354 -5.85 12.67 -8.95
CA SER A 354 -4.61 11.97 -8.63
C SER A 354 -4.37 11.90 -7.14
N GLN A 355 -3.81 10.80 -6.69
CA GLN A 355 -3.47 10.56 -5.28
C GLN A 355 -2.16 11.27 -4.89
N LEU A 356 -1.26 11.46 -5.84
CA LEU A 356 0.01 12.17 -5.68
C LEU A 356 0.11 13.29 -6.71
N VAL A 357 0.67 14.43 -6.30
CA VAL A 357 0.99 15.54 -7.21
C VAL A 357 2.45 15.92 -7.01
N LEU A 358 3.23 15.89 -8.11
CA LEU A 358 4.63 16.34 -8.12
C LEU A 358 4.65 17.86 -8.31
N LEU A 359 4.95 18.59 -7.23
CA LEU A 359 4.86 20.06 -7.19
C LEU A 359 5.95 20.75 -8.02
N ASP A 360 7.09 20.08 -8.20
CA ASP A 360 8.18 20.51 -9.08
C ASP A 360 7.92 20.17 -10.56
N SER A 361 6.84 19.46 -10.84
CA SER A 361 6.54 18.91 -12.16
C SER A 361 7.68 18.09 -12.75
N ASP A 362 8.54 17.49 -11.89
CA ASP A 362 9.65 16.65 -12.32
C ASP A 362 9.43 15.20 -11.91
N PHE A 363 9.45 14.31 -12.89
CA PHE A 363 9.31 12.88 -12.70
C PHE A 363 10.43 12.27 -11.83
N SER A 364 11.59 12.93 -11.72
CA SER A 364 12.72 12.50 -10.86
C SER A 364 12.39 12.48 -9.37
N SER A 365 11.31 13.11 -8.93
CA SER A 365 10.82 13.04 -7.56
C SER A 365 10.10 11.71 -7.23
N MET A 366 9.68 10.93 -8.24
CA MET A 366 8.99 9.64 -8.05
C MET A 366 9.83 8.58 -7.32
N PRO A 367 11.11 8.35 -7.62
CA PRO A 367 11.97 7.42 -6.87
C PRO A 367 11.96 7.67 -5.36
N LEU A 368 12.01 8.93 -4.96
CA LEU A 368 12.00 9.32 -3.55
C LEU A 368 10.65 9.03 -2.89
N ALA A 369 9.55 9.22 -3.63
CA ALA A 369 8.21 8.88 -3.17
C ALA A 369 8.06 7.35 -2.97
N VAL A 370 8.56 6.53 -3.90
CA VAL A 370 8.57 5.07 -3.78
C VAL A 370 9.40 4.61 -2.59
N GLN A 371 10.59 5.17 -2.37
CA GLN A 371 11.45 4.85 -1.23
C GLN A 371 10.76 5.16 0.10
N GLU A 372 10.10 6.32 0.21
CA GLU A 372 9.34 6.70 1.41
C GLU A 372 8.14 5.76 1.63
N GLY A 373 7.44 5.38 0.56
CA GLY A 373 6.37 4.38 0.61
C GLY A 373 6.86 3.03 1.15
N ARG A 374 7.98 2.54 0.65
CA ARG A 374 8.61 1.28 1.11
C ARG A 374 9.02 1.37 2.57
N ARG A 375 9.65 2.48 2.98
CA ARG A 375 10.01 2.72 4.38
C ARG A 375 8.79 2.64 5.28
N CYS A 376 7.72 3.32 4.90
CA CYS A 376 6.48 3.35 5.67
C CYS A 376 5.89 1.94 5.84
N ILE A 377 5.73 1.19 4.74
CA ILE A 377 5.12 -0.14 4.77
C ILE A 377 5.97 -1.16 5.50
N ASN A 378 7.29 -1.18 5.28
CA ASN A 378 8.18 -2.10 5.98
C ASN A 378 8.15 -1.87 7.49
N ASN A 379 8.13 -0.61 7.92
CA ASN A 379 8.08 -0.26 9.34
C ASN A 379 6.71 -0.57 9.96
N ILE A 380 5.60 -0.29 9.24
CA ILE A 380 4.26 -0.68 9.68
C ILE A 380 4.15 -2.22 9.82
N GLN A 381 4.71 -3.01 8.89
CA GLN A 381 4.71 -4.47 8.99
C GLN A 381 5.45 -4.98 10.23
N ARG A 382 6.60 -4.37 10.57
CA ARG A 382 7.38 -4.72 11.77
C ARG A 382 6.59 -4.41 13.03
N SER A 383 6.06 -3.22 13.13
CA SER A 383 5.26 -2.78 14.28
C SER A 383 3.97 -3.59 14.42
N ALA A 384 3.26 -3.82 13.32
CA ALA A 384 2.05 -4.65 13.31
C ALA A 384 2.32 -6.07 13.82
N ALA A 385 3.48 -6.65 13.50
CA ALA A 385 3.84 -7.96 14.02
C ALA A 385 3.96 -7.98 15.54
N LEU A 386 4.53 -6.94 16.16
CA LEU A 386 4.65 -6.83 17.61
C LEU A 386 3.27 -6.67 18.29
N PHE A 387 2.40 -5.79 17.76
CA PHE A 387 1.06 -5.61 18.30
C PHE A 387 0.19 -6.87 18.16
N LEU A 388 0.27 -7.55 17.01
CA LEU A 388 -0.55 -8.74 16.77
C LEU A 388 -0.13 -9.95 17.60
N VAL A 389 1.12 -10.05 18.08
CA VAL A 389 1.50 -11.09 19.06
C VAL A 389 0.58 -11.02 20.27
N LYS A 390 0.40 -9.81 20.87
CA LYS A 390 -0.47 -9.58 22.02
C LYS A 390 -1.91 -9.99 21.72
N THR A 391 -2.43 -9.48 20.60
CA THR A 391 -3.80 -9.77 20.17
C THR A 391 -4.04 -11.27 19.98
N ILE A 392 -3.10 -11.99 19.34
CA ILE A 392 -3.21 -13.43 19.08
C ILE A 392 -3.20 -14.21 20.39
N PHE A 393 -2.22 -13.98 21.27
CA PHE A 393 -2.18 -14.76 22.50
C PHE A 393 -3.34 -14.41 23.42
N SER A 394 -3.77 -13.15 23.52
CA SER A 394 -4.92 -12.77 24.35
C SER A 394 -6.22 -13.42 23.87
N PHE A 395 -6.42 -13.46 22.53
CA PHE A 395 -7.57 -14.12 21.93
C PHE A 395 -7.57 -15.63 22.19
N LEU A 396 -6.44 -16.30 21.97
CA LEU A 396 -6.30 -17.74 22.20
C LEU A 396 -6.37 -18.10 23.68
N LEU A 397 -5.80 -17.27 24.57
CA LEU A 397 -5.93 -17.47 26.02
C LEU A 397 -7.37 -17.27 26.49
N ALA A 398 -8.06 -16.23 26.01
CA ALA A 398 -9.47 -16.04 26.34
C ALA A 398 -10.30 -17.25 25.91
N PHE A 399 -10.04 -17.81 24.74
CA PHE A 399 -10.66 -19.05 24.26
C PHE A 399 -10.30 -20.24 25.15
N MET A 400 -9.04 -20.42 25.51
CA MET A 400 -8.59 -21.51 26.39
C MET A 400 -9.21 -21.40 27.80
N PHE A 401 -9.20 -20.18 28.34
CA PHE A 401 -9.74 -19.94 29.69
C PHE A 401 -11.28 -19.93 29.74
N MET A 402 -11.97 -19.94 28.63
CA MET A 402 -13.40 -20.17 28.55
C MET A 402 -13.76 -21.58 29.08
N PHE A 403 -12.90 -22.57 28.85
CA PHE A 403 -13.10 -23.97 29.22
C PHE A 403 -12.21 -24.44 30.37
N ALA A 404 -11.14 -23.73 30.71
CA ALA A 404 -10.26 -24.09 31.82
C ALA A 404 -10.90 -23.80 33.18
N ALA A 405 -10.71 -24.66 34.17
CA ALA A 405 -11.21 -24.42 35.52
C ALA A 405 -10.51 -23.25 36.23
N SER A 406 -9.26 -22.96 35.87
CA SER A 406 -8.45 -21.90 36.46
C SER A 406 -8.90 -20.51 36.05
N ALA A 407 -8.59 -19.51 36.88
CA ALA A 407 -8.80 -18.10 36.58
C ALA A 407 -7.79 -17.55 35.53
N TYR A 408 -8.15 -16.46 34.85
CA TYR A 408 -7.29 -15.84 33.86
C TYR A 408 -5.98 -15.33 34.48
N PRO A 409 -4.80 -15.62 33.87
CA PRO A 409 -3.53 -15.50 34.59
C PRO A 409 -2.97 -14.08 34.69
N PHE A 410 -3.53 -13.10 33.97
CA PHE A 410 -2.99 -11.75 33.92
C PHE A 410 -3.88 -10.72 34.58
N GLN A 411 -3.26 -9.75 35.23
CA GLN A 411 -3.84 -8.47 35.61
C GLN A 411 -3.67 -7.46 34.44
N PRO A 412 -4.60 -6.48 34.25
CA PRO A 412 -4.50 -5.50 33.17
C PRO A 412 -3.18 -4.73 33.18
N ILE A 413 -2.69 -4.33 34.35
CA ILE A 413 -1.47 -3.56 34.52
C ILE A 413 -0.20 -4.35 34.14
N GLN A 414 -0.20 -5.66 34.32
CA GLN A 414 0.90 -6.55 33.89
C GLN A 414 1.00 -6.60 32.36
N LEU A 415 -0.14 -6.68 31.67
CA LEU A 415 -0.18 -6.61 30.21
C LEU A 415 0.22 -5.23 29.69
N THR A 416 -0.06 -4.17 30.45
CA THR A 416 0.39 -2.81 30.13
C THR A 416 1.90 -2.70 30.20
N LEU A 417 2.55 -3.27 31.22
CA LEU A 417 4.01 -3.31 31.34
C LEU A 417 4.65 -3.99 30.11
N ILE A 418 4.16 -5.18 29.76
CA ILE A 418 4.65 -5.92 28.58
C ILE A 418 4.42 -5.11 27.30
N SER A 419 3.21 -4.52 27.14
CA SER A 419 2.84 -3.77 25.95
C SER A 419 3.66 -2.50 25.78
N ALA A 420 3.93 -1.76 26.86
CA ALA A 420 4.70 -0.53 26.80
C ALA A 420 6.17 -0.81 26.42
N LEU A 421 6.81 -1.79 27.07
CA LEU A 421 8.23 -2.03 26.92
C LEU A 421 8.59 -2.89 25.71
N PHE A 422 7.88 -3.99 25.44
CA PHE A 422 8.25 -4.92 24.37
C PHE A 422 7.51 -4.68 23.05
N ILE A 423 6.43 -3.90 23.05
CA ILE A 423 5.62 -3.63 21.87
C ILE A 423 5.61 -2.14 21.51
N GLY A 424 5.12 -1.28 22.39
CA GLY A 424 4.88 0.14 22.10
C GLY A 424 6.15 0.93 21.81
N ALA A 425 7.06 0.99 22.79
CA ALA A 425 8.29 1.76 22.64
C ALA A 425 9.17 1.26 21.47
N PRO A 426 9.42 -0.06 21.30
CA PRO A 426 10.15 -0.56 20.14
C PRO A 426 9.44 -0.30 18.82
N SER A 427 8.11 -0.44 18.76
CA SER A 427 7.33 -0.17 17.55
C SER A 427 7.45 1.27 17.09
N PHE A 428 7.42 2.22 18.04
CA PHE A 428 7.60 3.64 17.74
C PHE A 428 9.00 3.94 17.18
N LEU A 429 10.05 3.39 17.81
CA LEU A 429 11.42 3.56 17.35
C LEU A 429 11.65 2.92 15.96
N LEU A 430 11.12 1.72 15.74
CA LEU A 430 11.19 1.03 14.45
C LEU A 430 10.42 1.76 13.34
N ALA A 431 9.33 2.48 13.68
CA ALA A 431 8.57 3.26 12.71
C ALA A 431 9.37 4.43 12.10
N LEU A 432 10.39 4.92 12.82
CA LEU A 432 11.25 6.01 12.36
C LEU A 432 12.45 5.53 11.53
N GLU A 433 12.72 4.23 11.48
CA GLU A 433 13.89 3.66 10.81
C GLU A 433 13.86 3.85 9.29
N PRO A 434 14.98 4.22 8.63
CA PRO A 434 15.11 4.17 7.18
C PRO A 434 15.22 2.71 6.71
N ASN A 435 14.17 2.20 6.07
CA ASN A 435 14.09 0.87 5.50
C ASN A 435 13.44 0.93 4.12
N HIS A 436 14.26 0.93 3.09
CA HIS A 436 13.84 1.09 1.69
C HIS A 436 13.78 -0.24 0.93
N ASP A 437 13.88 -1.38 1.62
CA ASP A 437 13.85 -2.71 1.01
C ASP A 437 12.56 -2.90 0.21
N ARG A 438 12.64 -3.64 -0.90
CA ARG A 438 11.47 -3.93 -1.74
C ARG A 438 10.41 -4.69 -0.94
N VAL A 439 9.18 -4.18 -0.96
CA VAL A 439 8.04 -4.83 -0.30
C VAL A 439 7.58 -6.02 -1.13
N GLN A 440 7.75 -7.24 -0.62
CA GLN A 440 7.36 -8.48 -1.28
C GLN A 440 6.21 -9.17 -0.55
N GLY A 441 5.33 -9.81 -1.33
CA GLY A 441 4.25 -10.63 -0.81
C GLY A 441 3.11 -9.86 -0.12
N SER A 442 2.18 -10.62 0.46
CA SER A 442 1.01 -10.06 1.17
C SER A 442 1.40 -9.45 2.52
N PHE A 443 0.87 -8.26 2.84
CA PHE A 443 1.04 -7.60 4.13
C PHE A 443 0.69 -8.52 5.29
N ILE A 444 -0.52 -9.13 5.24
CA ILE A 444 -1.01 -10.01 6.31
C ILE A 444 -0.10 -11.24 6.46
N ALA A 445 0.29 -11.88 5.35
CA ALA A 445 1.16 -13.05 5.41
C ALA A 445 2.51 -12.73 6.08
N ASN A 446 3.12 -11.59 5.74
CA ASN A 446 4.39 -11.15 6.31
C ASN A 446 4.28 -10.84 7.80
N VAL A 447 3.20 -10.20 8.22
CA VAL A 447 2.93 -9.90 9.63
C VAL A 447 2.63 -11.18 10.41
N MET A 448 1.77 -12.07 9.88
CA MET A 448 1.42 -13.33 10.53
C MET A 448 2.60 -14.29 10.66
N LYS A 449 3.50 -14.36 9.67
CA LYS A 449 4.76 -15.15 9.78
C LYS A 449 5.61 -14.74 10.98
N ARG A 450 5.53 -13.48 11.42
CA ARG A 450 6.30 -12.95 12.54
C ARG A 450 5.51 -13.01 13.85
N ALA A 451 4.19 -12.79 13.83
CA ALA A 451 3.35 -12.65 15.02
C ALA A 451 2.81 -14.00 15.53
N LEU A 452 2.33 -14.87 14.62
CA LEU A 452 1.68 -16.11 14.99
C LEU A 452 2.56 -17.07 15.82
N PRO A 453 3.86 -17.28 15.47
CA PRO A 453 4.74 -18.09 16.31
C PRO A 453 4.83 -17.59 17.75
N GLY A 454 4.94 -16.26 17.94
CA GLY A 454 4.99 -15.63 19.26
C GLY A 454 3.72 -15.86 20.06
N GLY A 455 2.57 -15.58 19.45
CA GLY A 455 1.27 -15.79 20.12
C GLY A 455 1.03 -17.24 20.55
N LEU A 456 1.30 -18.20 19.65
CA LEU A 456 1.17 -19.63 19.96
C LEU A 456 2.15 -20.07 21.06
N THR A 457 3.38 -19.57 21.04
CA THR A 457 4.36 -19.91 22.09
C THR A 457 3.92 -19.43 23.47
N VAL A 458 3.35 -18.22 23.57
CA VAL A 458 2.79 -17.72 24.83
C VAL A 458 1.70 -18.64 25.35
N VAL A 459 0.77 -19.04 24.48
CA VAL A 459 -0.35 -19.94 24.86
C VAL A 459 0.16 -21.29 25.33
N LEU A 460 1.10 -21.89 24.60
CA LEU A 460 1.72 -23.17 25.01
C LEU A 460 2.47 -23.05 26.34
N GLY A 461 3.21 -21.95 26.53
CA GLY A 461 3.91 -21.69 27.80
C GLY A 461 2.96 -21.54 28.98
N ILE A 462 1.84 -20.81 28.80
CA ILE A 462 0.83 -20.66 29.83
C ILE A 462 0.11 -21.99 30.09
N GLY A 463 -0.19 -22.77 29.06
CA GLY A 463 -0.72 -24.12 29.19
C GLY A 463 0.18 -25.02 30.04
N ALA A 464 1.50 -24.98 29.81
CA ALA A 464 2.49 -25.69 30.60
C ALA A 464 2.52 -25.19 32.05
N LEU A 465 2.41 -23.88 32.27
CA LEU A 465 2.32 -23.30 33.64
C LEU A 465 1.11 -23.79 34.40
N LEU A 466 -0.05 -23.93 33.76
CA LEU A 466 -1.25 -24.48 34.38
C LEU A 466 -1.07 -25.95 34.81
N VAL A 467 -0.36 -26.74 34.01
CA VAL A 467 -0.01 -28.10 34.38
C VAL A 467 0.93 -28.10 35.61
N LEU A 468 1.95 -27.26 35.62
CA LEU A 468 2.87 -27.10 36.75
C LEU A 468 2.17 -26.58 38.01
N GLN A 469 1.16 -25.70 37.87
CA GLN A 469 0.34 -25.21 38.94
C GLN A 469 -0.33 -26.37 39.68
N ASN A 470 -0.93 -27.30 38.96
CA ASN A 470 -1.62 -28.47 39.54
C ASN A 470 -0.63 -29.44 40.18
N VAL A 471 0.56 -29.66 39.55
CA VAL A 471 1.57 -30.60 40.06
C VAL A 471 2.24 -30.07 41.34
N PHE A 472 2.58 -28.77 41.36
CA PHE A 472 3.35 -28.16 42.44
C PHE A 472 2.50 -27.31 43.41
N SER A 473 1.17 -27.29 43.24
CA SER A 473 0.23 -26.47 44.03
C SER A 473 0.65 -25.00 44.13
N ILE A 474 1.00 -24.40 42.97
CA ILE A 474 1.48 -23.00 42.89
C ILE A 474 0.30 -22.05 43.10
N PRO A 475 0.38 -21.10 44.05
CA PRO A 475 -0.67 -20.08 44.23
C PRO A 475 -0.91 -19.25 42.96
N GLN A 476 -2.18 -18.86 42.73
CA GLN A 476 -2.58 -18.10 41.54
C GLN A 476 -1.79 -16.81 41.34
N GLU A 477 -1.49 -16.08 42.42
CA GLU A 477 -0.68 -14.85 42.34
C GLU A 477 0.72 -15.09 41.80
N ARG A 478 1.40 -16.16 42.22
CA ARG A 478 2.74 -16.52 41.73
C ARG A 478 2.71 -17.09 40.33
N LEU A 479 1.66 -17.85 39.99
CA LEU A 479 1.42 -18.29 38.62
C LEU A 479 1.33 -17.08 37.67
N SER A 480 0.59 -16.03 38.07
CA SER A 480 0.47 -14.79 37.33
C SER A 480 1.84 -14.15 37.05
N VAL A 481 2.70 -14.07 38.05
CA VAL A 481 4.07 -13.53 37.89
C VAL A 481 4.90 -14.42 36.94
N MET A 482 4.84 -15.72 37.07
CA MET A 482 5.53 -16.66 36.17
C MET A 482 5.03 -16.49 34.72
N ALA A 483 3.72 -16.32 34.54
CA ALA A 483 3.12 -16.04 33.21
C ALA A 483 3.64 -14.73 32.61
N VAL A 484 3.78 -13.66 33.43
CA VAL A 484 4.34 -12.38 33.00
C VAL A 484 5.78 -12.53 32.52
N PHE A 485 6.66 -13.18 33.30
CA PHE A 485 8.06 -13.37 32.94
C PHE A 485 8.23 -14.23 31.66
N ASN A 486 7.48 -15.34 31.58
CA ASN A 486 7.51 -16.18 30.37
C ASN A 486 7.01 -15.42 29.13
N THR A 487 5.89 -14.68 29.25
CA THR A 487 5.34 -13.89 28.14
C THR A 487 6.27 -12.76 27.74
N ALA A 488 6.87 -12.07 28.70
CA ALA A 488 7.88 -11.04 28.45
C ALA A 488 9.08 -11.61 27.67
N ALA A 489 9.58 -12.78 28.07
CA ALA A 489 10.70 -13.46 27.38
C ALA A 489 10.34 -13.84 25.94
N VAL A 490 9.12 -14.33 25.69
CA VAL A 490 8.64 -14.65 24.34
C VAL A 490 8.49 -13.36 23.51
N CYS A 491 7.88 -12.29 24.03
CA CYS A 491 7.76 -11.00 23.35
C CYS A 491 9.15 -10.41 23.03
N PHE A 492 10.10 -10.55 23.95
CA PHE A 492 11.50 -10.18 23.73
C PHE A 492 12.14 -10.98 22.59
N GLY A 493 11.92 -12.29 22.53
CA GLY A 493 12.36 -13.16 21.44
C GLY A 493 11.74 -12.76 20.08
N VAL A 494 10.48 -12.34 20.06
CA VAL A 494 9.82 -11.81 18.86
C VAL A 494 10.44 -10.48 18.45
N LEU A 495 10.67 -9.55 19.39
CA LEU A 495 11.34 -8.27 19.15
C LEU A 495 12.72 -8.46 18.51
N ILE A 496 13.54 -9.36 19.05
CA ILE A 496 14.82 -9.76 18.47
C ILE A 496 14.63 -10.24 17.03
N GLY A 497 13.59 -11.05 16.79
CA GLY A 497 13.29 -11.56 15.46
C GLY A 497 12.85 -10.49 14.45
N VAL A 498 12.15 -9.46 14.90
CA VAL A 498 11.67 -8.34 14.07
C VAL A 498 12.80 -7.36 13.73
N CYS A 499 13.79 -7.21 14.63
CA CYS A 499 14.93 -6.32 14.45
C CYS A 499 15.99 -6.85 13.45
N ARG A 500 15.87 -8.10 12.96
CA ARG A 500 16.82 -8.64 11.97
C ARG A 500 16.60 -8.02 10.58
N PRO A 501 17.69 -7.68 9.82
CA PRO A 501 19.11 -7.71 10.20
C PRO A 501 19.47 -6.65 11.24
N PHE A 502 20.38 -7.00 12.18
CA PHE A 502 20.74 -6.12 13.27
C PHE A 502 21.56 -4.92 12.83
N ARG A 503 21.18 -3.74 13.34
CA ARG A 503 22.01 -2.54 13.33
C ARG A 503 22.48 -2.24 14.75
N LYS A 504 23.56 -1.47 14.93
CA LYS A 504 24.13 -1.14 16.26
C LYS A 504 23.07 -0.55 17.22
N TRP A 505 22.18 0.30 16.73
CA TRP A 505 21.13 0.90 17.54
C TRP A 505 20.03 -0.10 17.96
N HIS A 506 19.75 -1.17 17.16
CA HIS A 506 18.84 -2.25 17.55
C HIS A 506 19.35 -2.96 18.80
N THR A 507 20.66 -3.24 18.86
CA THR A 507 21.26 -3.89 20.03
C THR A 507 21.12 -3.04 21.27
N ALA A 508 21.37 -1.72 21.13
CA ALA A 508 21.19 -0.77 22.23
C ALA A 508 19.72 -0.68 22.69
N MET A 509 18.77 -0.62 21.76
CA MET A 509 17.32 -0.62 22.06
C MET A 509 16.91 -1.91 22.78
N ILE A 510 17.31 -3.06 22.30
CA ILE A 510 17.00 -4.36 22.89
C ILE A 510 17.56 -4.46 24.32
N ALA A 511 18.81 -4.02 24.53
CA ALA A 511 19.43 -3.99 25.85
C ALA A 511 18.69 -3.02 26.79
N ALA A 512 18.33 -1.83 26.30
CA ALA A 512 17.60 -0.84 27.08
C ALA A 512 16.21 -1.33 27.50
N VAL A 513 15.47 -2.01 26.60
CA VAL A 513 14.16 -2.59 26.90
C VAL A 513 14.27 -3.69 27.96
N ALA A 514 15.28 -4.58 27.85
CA ALA A 514 15.52 -5.62 28.86
C ALA A 514 15.86 -5.03 30.22
N ALA A 515 16.75 -4.04 30.27
CA ALA A 515 17.12 -3.35 31.50
C ALA A 515 15.92 -2.60 32.12
N ALA A 516 15.11 -1.94 31.28
CA ALA A 516 13.90 -1.23 31.73
C ALA A 516 12.86 -2.20 32.32
N PHE A 517 12.68 -3.38 31.71
CA PHE A 517 11.77 -4.39 32.26
C PHE A 517 12.26 -4.93 33.62
N CYS A 518 13.54 -5.23 33.75
CA CYS A 518 14.13 -5.67 35.02
C CYS A 518 14.00 -4.57 36.09
N ALA A 519 14.33 -3.34 35.74
CA ALA A 519 14.22 -2.20 36.65
C ALA A 519 12.76 -1.93 37.08
N ALA A 520 11.81 -1.95 36.13
CA ALA A 520 10.40 -1.75 36.42
C ALA A 520 9.84 -2.86 37.31
N SER A 521 10.21 -4.13 37.05
CA SER A 521 9.80 -5.28 37.87
C SER A 521 10.37 -5.22 39.29
N TRP A 522 11.59 -4.68 39.44
CA TRP A 522 12.23 -4.56 40.76
C TRP A 522 11.77 -3.35 41.57
N LEU A 523 11.75 -2.16 40.92
CA LEU A 523 11.41 -0.89 41.59
C LEU A 523 9.91 -0.71 41.82
N PHE A 524 9.10 -1.19 40.88
CA PHE A 524 7.65 -1.00 40.88
C PHE A 524 6.88 -2.33 40.98
N GLY A 525 7.50 -3.39 41.54
CA GLY A 525 6.89 -4.72 41.65
C GLY A 525 5.52 -4.69 42.31
N GLY A 526 5.33 -3.89 43.35
CA GLY A 526 4.04 -3.74 44.02
C GLY A 526 2.95 -3.16 43.13
N LEU A 527 3.30 -2.16 42.26
CA LEU A 527 2.36 -1.57 41.32
C LEU A 527 1.91 -2.58 40.24
N PHE A 528 2.83 -3.44 39.80
CA PHE A 528 2.57 -4.43 38.76
C PHE A 528 2.14 -5.79 39.30
N TYR A 529 1.82 -5.89 40.59
CA TYR A 529 1.46 -7.14 41.25
C TYR A 529 2.50 -8.26 41.04
N ILE A 530 3.77 -7.91 41.06
CA ILE A 530 4.90 -8.84 40.94
C ILE A 530 5.30 -9.26 42.36
N THR A 531 4.74 -10.38 42.81
CA THR A 531 5.08 -11.00 44.12
C THR A 531 6.43 -11.74 44.03
N PRO A 532 7.22 -11.79 45.10
CA PRO A 532 8.47 -12.54 45.10
C PRO A 532 8.23 -14.04 44.90
N LEU A 533 8.99 -14.60 43.98
CA LEU A 533 8.95 -16.02 43.64
C LEU A 533 9.89 -16.82 44.55
N ASN A 534 9.51 -18.06 44.89
CA ASN A 534 10.35 -19.01 45.59
C ASN A 534 11.45 -19.58 44.67
N TRP A 535 12.52 -20.15 45.22
CA TRP A 535 13.61 -20.74 44.42
C TRP A 535 13.15 -21.84 43.46
N ARG A 536 12.10 -22.63 43.82
CA ARG A 536 11.51 -23.66 42.95
C ARG A 536 10.82 -23.05 41.73
N GLU A 537 10.10 -21.97 41.93
CA GLU A 537 9.41 -21.23 40.86
C GLU A 537 10.41 -20.57 39.91
N TRP A 538 11.52 -20.03 40.45
CA TRP A 538 12.64 -19.56 39.64
C TRP A 538 13.30 -20.68 38.85
N LEU A 539 13.47 -21.87 39.40
CA LEU A 539 13.98 -23.06 38.70
C LEU A 539 13.03 -23.47 37.57
N CYS A 540 11.73 -23.47 37.79
CA CYS A 540 10.73 -23.71 36.75
C CYS A 540 10.85 -22.70 35.61
N LEU A 541 10.96 -21.40 35.90
CA LEU A 541 11.16 -20.37 34.89
C LEU A 541 12.49 -20.50 34.14
N ALA A 542 13.56 -20.88 34.83
CA ALA A 542 14.87 -21.11 34.24
C ALA A 542 14.85 -22.24 33.18
N VAL A 543 13.96 -23.21 33.30
CA VAL A 543 13.74 -24.26 32.30
C VAL A 543 12.73 -23.83 31.25
N MET A 544 11.63 -23.18 31.65
CA MET A 544 10.53 -22.83 30.77
C MET A 544 10.89 -21.72 29.76
N ILE A 545 11.62 -20.70 30.20
CA ILE A 545 11.98 -19.59 29.30
C ILE A 545 12.81 -20.09 28.11
N PRO A 546 13.93 -20.82 28.29
CA PRO A 546 14.67 -21.41 27.17
C PRO A 546 13.80 -22.35 26.32
N ALA A 547 12.97 -23.19 26.93
CA ALA A 547 12.06 -24.08 26.21
C ALA A 547 11.07 -23.27 25.32
N SER A 548 10.47 -22.21 25.86
CA SER A 548 9.60 -21.32 25.11
C SER A 548 10.33 -20.64 23.94
N LEU A 549 11.58 -20.21 24.11
CA LEU A 549 12.38 -19.63 23.02
C LEU A 549 12.73 -20.65 21.93
N VAL A 550 13.01 -21.92 22.30
CA VAL A 550 13.20 -23.01 21.34
C VAL A 550 11.92 -23.29 20.56
N ILE A 551 10.77 -23.35 21.24
CA ILE A 551 9.45 -23.52 20.62
C ILE A 551 9.16 -22.34 19.65
N LEU A 552 9.43 -21.10 20.08
CA LEU A 552 9.28 -19.92 19.24
C LEU A 552 10.08 -20.04 17.95
N TYR A 553 11.34 -20.45 18.06
CA TYR A 553 12.19 -20.61 16.90
C TYR A 553 11.71 -21.74 15.97
N GLY A 554 11.34 -22.91 16.54
CA GLY A 554 10.78 -24.04 15.80
C GLY A 554 9.49 -23.69 15.06
N LEU A 555 8.54 -23.03 15.75
CA LEU A 555 7.29 -22.57 15.14
C LEU A 555 7.53 -21.52 14.04
N ARG A 556 8.51 -20.64 14.24
CA ARG A 556 8.88 -19.66 13.21
C ARG A 556 9.39 -20.33 11.93
N LEU A 557 10.19 -21.37 12.02
CA LEU A 557 10.68 -22.14 10.88
C LEU A 557 9.53 -22.91 10.20
N LEU A 558 8.70 -23.59 10.98
CA LEU A 558 7.58 -24.40 10.48
C LEU A 558 6.54 -23.54 9.78
N LEU A 559 6.02 -22.52 10.47
CA LEU A 559 4.98 -21.62 9.94
C LEU A 559 5.53 -20.74 8.83
N GLY A 560 6.81 -20.37 8.87
CA GLY A 560 7.48 -19.67 7.79
C GLY A 560 7.43 -20.45 6.48
N LYS A 561 7.71 -21.76 6.51
CA LYS A 561 7.62 -22.65 5.34
C LYS A 561 6.15 -22.85 4.90
N LEU A 562 5.23 -23.03 5.83
CA LEU A 562 3.81 -23.26 5.54
C LEU A 562 3.17 -22.02 4.88
N LEU A 563 3.35 -20.85 5.49
CA LEU A 563 2.79 -19.59 4.99
C LEU A 563 3.47 -19.08 3.71
N SER A 564 4.71 -19.49 3.41
CA SER A 564 5.34 -19.15 2.13
C SER A 564 4.76 -19.95 0.95
N ARG A 565 4.24 -21.14 1.20
CA ARG A 565 3.55 -21.96 0.18
C ARG A 565 2.13 -21.48 -0.09
N TRP A 566 1.57 -20.70 0.81
CA TRP A 566 0.20 -20.18 0.67
C TRP A 566 0.21 -18.90 -0.20
N SER A 567 0.25 -19.09 -1.51
CA SER A 567 0.17 -18.01 -2.51
C SER A 567 -1.26 -17.53 -2.76
N GLY A 568 -2.28 -18.24 -2.26
CA GLY A 568 -3.68 -17.81 -2.29
C GLY A 568 -3.89 -16.60 -1.40
N GLY A 569 -4.48 -15.54 -1.95
CA GLY A 569 -4.84 -14.34 -1.18
C GLY A 569 -5.71 -14.68 0.03
N PHE A 570 -5.58 -13.93 1.12
CA PHE A 570 -6.50 -14.05 2.26
C PHE A 570 -7.94 -13.82 1.77
N PRO A 571 -8.92 -14.59 2.29
CA PRO A 571 -10.31 -14.40 1.91
C PRO A 571 -10.75 -12.95 2.16
N ALA A 572 -11.62 -12.43 1.30
CA ALA A 572 -12.11 -11.07 1.41
C ALA A 572 -12.58 -10.76 2.83
N ALA A 573 -12.32 -9.56 3.32
CA ALA A 573 -12.63 -9.12 4.70
C ALA A 573 -14.06 -9.46 5.11
N SER A 574 -15.03 -9.38 4.19
CA SER A 574 -16.43 -9.72 4.42
C SER A 574 -16.64 -11.21 4.71
N ARG A 575 -15.90 -12.11 4.03
CA ARG A 575 -15.97 -13.57 4.27
C ARG A 575 -15.35 -13.93 5.62
N LEU A 576 -14.21 -13.31 5.96
CA LEU A 576 -13.55 -13.52 7.25
C LEU A 576 -14.44 -13.05 8.41
N LYS A 577 -15.07 -11.88 8.27
CA LYS A 577 -16.01 -11.33 9.26
C LYS A 577 -17.24 -12.23 9.44
N LYS A 578 -17.82 -12.72 8.34
CA LYS A 578 -18.97 -13.66 8.38
C LYS A 578 -18.57 -14.98 9.05
N ALA A 579 -17.42 -15.56 8.68
CA ALA A 579 -16.92 -16.80 9.29
C ALA A 579 -16.64 -16.62 10.79
N ALA A 580 -16.03 -15.50 11.19
CA ALA A 580 -15.82 -15.18 12.60
C ALA A 580 -17.12 -15.00 13.36
N ALA A 581 -18.11 -14.30 12.79
CA ALA A 581 -19.43 -14.12 13.39
C ALA A 581 -20.15 -15.47 13.60
N VAL A 582 -20.12 -16.36 12.60
CA VAL A 582 -20.70 -17.71 12.70
C VAL A 582 -19.99 -18.52 13.75
N ALA A 583 -18.65 -18.52 13.77
CA ALA A 583 -17.88 -19.26 14.78
C ALA A 583 -18.15 -18.76 16.19
N VAL A 584 -18.22 -17.44 16.39
CA VAL A 584 -18.54 -16.82 17.69
C VAL A 584 -19.97 -17.14 18.13
N LEU A 585 -20.95 -17.05 17.22
CA LEU A 585 -22.34 -17.40 17.51
C LEU A 585 -22.47 -18.88 17.90
N SER A 586 -21.82 -19.78 17.16
CA SER A 586 -21.79 -21.21 17.49
C SER A 586 -21.15 -21.48 18.84
N LEU A 587 -20.03 -20.85 19.14
CA LEU A 587 -19.37 -20.94 20.45
C LEU A 587 -20.21 -20.37 21.57
N SER A 588 -20.86 -19.22 21.36
CA SER A 588 -21.76 -18.63 22.33
C SER A 588 -22.97 -19.52 22.61
N ALA A 589 -23.50 -20.17 21.57
CA ALA A 589 -24.60 -21.14 21.73
C ALA A 589 -24.15 -22.38 22.53
N VAL A 590 -22.98 -22.96 22.22
CA VAL A 590 -22.38 -24.08 22.97
C VAL A 590 -22.14 -23.69 24.43
N TYR A 591 -21.58 -22.48 24.65
CA TYR A 591 -21.37 -21.97 25.99
C TYR A 591 -22.69 -21.73 26.73
N ALA A 592 -23.70 -21.16 26.09
CA ALA A 592 -25.01 -20.95 26.72
C ALA A 592 -25.67 -22.26 27.14
N LEU A 593 -25.53 -23.31 26.31
CA LEU A 593 -25.96 -24.66 26.68
C LEU A 593 -25.19 -25.18 27.88
N TRP A 594 -23.84 -25.12 27.85
CA TRP A 594 -23.00 -25.58 28.97
C TRP A 594 -23.24 -24.76 30.23
N PHE A 595 -23.30 -23.43 30.13
CA PHE A 595 -23.59 -22.54 31.26
C PHE A 595 -25.00 -22.78 31.80
N GLY A 596 -25.99 -22.97 30.94
CA GLY A 596 -27.35 -23.33 31.30
C GLY A 596 -27.38 -24.62 32.14
N THR A 597 -26.60 -25.63 31.77
CA THR A 597 -26.52 -26.88 32.54
C THR A 597 -25.92 -26.66 33.95
N VAL A 598 -24.78 -25.94 34.02
CA VAL A 598 -24.10 -25.66 35.30
C VAL A 598 -24.95 -24.77 36.21
N PHE A 599 -25.61 -23.73 35.63
CA PHE A 599 -26.46 -22.81 36.40
C PHE A 599 -27.71 -23.48 36.90
N THR A 600 -28.37 -24.30 36.08
CA THR A 600 -29.58 -25.02 36.49
C THR A 600 -29.29 -26.14 37.44
N ASP A 601 -28.14 -26.80 37.33
CA ASP A 601 -27.68 -27.78 38.33
C ASP A 601 -27.57 -27.16 39.72
N HIS A 602 -27.04 -25.95 39.79
CA HIS A 602 -26.97 -25.18 41.05
C HIS A 602 -28.33 -24.79 41.61
N MET A 603 -29.24 -24.36 40.73
CA MET A 603 -30.62 -24.01 41.13
C MET A 603 -31.41 -25.24 41.58
N CYS A 604 -31.18 -26.39 40.92
CA CYS A 604 -31.85 -27.64 41.27
C CYS A 604 -31.38 -28.20 42.60
N VAL A 605 -30.07 -28.13 42.93
CA VAL A 605 -29.55 -28.54 44.24
C VAL A 605 -30.14 -27.72 45.38
N SER A 606 -30.35 -26.39 45.15
CA SER A 606 -30.96 -25.50 46.14
C SER A 606 -32.48 -25.67 46.27
N SER A 607 -33.18 -26.22 45.27
CA SER A 607 -34.63 -26.35 45.21
C SER A 607 -35.18 -27.77 45.52
N GLY A 608 -34.31 -28.74 45.82
CA GLY A 608 -34.73 -30.12 46.13
C GLY A 608 -35.27 -30.89 44.91
N ALA A 609 -34.79 -30.62 43.71
CA ALA A 609 -35.22 -31.31 42.50
C ALA A 609 -34.89 -32.81 42.50
N GLU A 610 -35.86 -33.64 42.10
CA GLU A 610 -35.65 -35.08 41.96
C GLU A 610 -35.13 -35.45 40.57
N PRO A 611 -34.05 -36.29 40.50
CA PRO A 611 -33.52 -36.75 39.20
C PRO A 611 -34.47 -37.70 38.50
N MET A 612 -34.86 -37.43 37.29
CA MET A 612 -35.70 -38.29 36.44
C MET A 612 -34.92 -39.18 35.48
N PHE A 613 -33.87 -38.62 34.88
CA PHE A 613 -32.93 -39.34 34.01
C PHE A 613 -31.53 -39.01 34.47
N ALA A 614 -31.02 -39.75 35.44
CA ALA A 614 -29.72 -39.56 36.03
C ALA A 614 -29.04 -40.88 36.33
N ARG A 615 -27.71 -40.90 36.24
CA ARG A 615 -26.88 -42.04 36.66
C ARG A 615 -26.18 -41.69 37.97
N GLN A 616 -26.33 -42.56 38.97
CA GLN A 616 -25.59 -42.39 40.19
C GLN A 616 -24.10 -42.73 39.96
N GLN A 617 -23.23 -41.83 40.35
CA GLN A 617 -21.78 -42.01 40.29
C GLN A 617 -21.31 -42.85 41.52
N PRO A 618 -20.11 -43.45 41.46
CA PRO A 618 -19.58 -44.25 42.58
C PRO A 618 -19.39 -43.48 43.89
N ASP A 619 -19.33 -42.14 43.82
CA ASP A 619 -19.19 -41.21 44.95
C ASP A 619 -20.54 -40.82 45.60
N GLY A 620 -21.64 -41.38 45.12
CA GLY A 620 -22.97 -41.06 45.61
C GLY A 620 -23.64 -39.87 44.92
N SER A 621 -22.92 -39.11 44.11
CA SER A 621 -23.46 -37.99 43.33
C SER A 621 -24.31 -38.44 42.14
N TRP A 622 -25.24 -37.60 41.69
CA TRP A 622 -26.08 -37.89 40.53
C TRP A 622 -25.67 -37.05 39.34
N GLN A 623 -25.45 -37.69 38.21
CA GLN A 623 -25.25 -37.05 36.93
C GLN A 623 -26.45 -37.32 36.03
N GLY A 624 -27.19 -36.26 35.65
CA GLY A 624 -28.45 -36.40 34.93
C GLY A 624 -28.69 -35.36 33.85
N VAL A 625 -29.67 -35.68 33.03
CA VAL A 625 -30.11 -34.86 31.89
C VAL A 625 -31.51 -34.26 32.15
N LEU A 626 -32.28 -34.89 33.01
CA LEU A 626 -33.66 -34.50 33.35
C LEU A 626 -33.90 -34.52 34.85
N TYR A 627 -34.44 -33.41 35.39
CA TYR A 627 -34.83 -33.26 36.77
C TYR A 627 -36.28 -32.80 36.85
N ARG A 628 -36.99 -33.22 37.89
CA ARG A 628 -38.35 -32.81 38.21
C ARG A 628 -38.32 -31.77 39.33
N ILE A 629 -38.91 -30.62 39.11
CA ILE A 629 -39.07 -29.55 40.09
C ILE A 629 -40.57 -29.31 40.28
N ASN A 630 -41.07 -29.44 41.53
CA ASN A 630 -42.45 -29.14 41.94
C ASN A 630 -43.54 -29.67 40.99
N ASN A 631 -43.53 -30.98 40.68
CA ASN A 631 -44.44 -31.69 39.78
C ASN A 631 -44.36 -31.27 38.28
N GLY A 632 -43.43 -30.38 37.89
CA GLY A 632 -43.12 -30.05 36.48
C GLY A 632 -41.86 -30.81 36.01
N THR A 633 -41.79 -31.14 34.72
CA THR A 633 -40.57 -31.69 34.10
C THR A 633 -39.81 -30.58 33.46
N VAL A 634 -38.57 -30.36 33.87
CA VAL A 634 -37.67 -29.36 33.25
C VAL A 634 -36.47 -30.08 32.68
N LEU A 635 -36.13 -29.78 31.45
CA LEU A 635 -34.98 -30.33 30.75
C LEU A 635 -33.71 -29.63 31.23
N ILE A 636 -32.87 -30.32 31.98
CA ILE A 636 -31.67 -29.75 32.59
C ILE A 636 -30.54 -30.77 32.45
N PHE A 637 -29.40 -30.33 31.95
CA PHE A 637 -28.18 -31.11 31.90
C PHE A 637 -27.31 -30.72 33.08
N GLY A 638 -26.96 -31.66 33.97
CA GLY A 638 -26.12 -31.30 35.10
C GLY A 638 -25.71 -32.49 36.00
N GLN A 639 -24.91 -32.16 36.98
CA GLN A 639 -24.40 -33.08 37.99
C GLN A 639 -24.87 -32.64 39.39
N LYS A 640 -25.61 -33.49 40.09
CA LYS A 640 -26.00 -33.21 41.48
C LYS A 640 -24.86 -33.66 42.40
N GLY A 641 -24.18 -32.67 43.02
CA GLY A 641 -23.28 -32.93 44.15
C GLY A 641 -24.06 -32.98 45.47
N GLU A 642 -23.50 -33.57 46.54
CA GLU A 642 -24.07 -33.55 47.89
C GLU A 642 -24.26 -32.14 48.42
#